data_5496ba24d82c85c54d542d7bfcbc9036
#
_entry.id   5496ba24d82c85c54d542d7bfcbc9036
#
_cell.length_a   1.000
_cell.length_b   1.000
_cell.length_c   1.000
_cell.angle_alpha   90.00
_cell.angle_beta   90.00
_cell.angle_gamma   90.00
#
_symmetry.space_group_name_H-M   'P 1'
#
loop_
_entity.id
_entity.type
_entity.pdbx_description
1 polymer ?
#
loop_
_entity_poly.entity_id
_entity_poly.type
_entity_poly.pdbx_seq_one_letter_code
_entity_poly.pdbx_strand_id
1 'polypeptide(L)'
;MKKQLAIAMSGLLAFFGMTGCGKTTTETKDVEKTYGAYSKVWTASDPEVTHETGDLAIDDGWGSVLDTNVGALCSVKTEELHPTAYTAAARLLVNERSASSKDVACVLRVLDDAGRELGRSNVHISEFDAKLTYQDFTFTFPVETTTEATFEIYWPGTNYVRVSEFGIMSRTNDSLPDFSATGESLLGADIEENVEYSESALYFFDLYDYMVTRAADAEEQYDIANLVSTLQGLVNRDGQRLFIRFTAANNFSEDVDGYWLNYLTQEGNFLGDKNVVTVKSPTTLLDLFKNYYKGFAAWDPAVPATVNAVATACGADDLLPVRYSTVRNSLYWYVQNNAAFSEKEVKVNLGEKFTGGGTIYGTETPSTGSRKNDAYIWAKETYLDTHKTNSHMVAYHVDAYGSNTVFAAYGDLQNMFLSNRDYYIANKAFFFDLSPMEFEIPDDDPDQQDIDTDNGTTDYATFNAIMRSQAEYAAGEDESKPIDVGGFTPWHLKYTRYTNPVASGEVACEWETVWLFSIYNAYINADAPSYTAMANASIYMNYSMKASYTQKGSKTVKESLPAATEQGANYLLFYMGDFDASAWLNTAMIKLWNDPKRGEIPLCWTFSLDIAKRAGHVVDMMYSTATENDYFVAGDNGAGYLNPMAYANSLHEGVYGDLDSWAAYNKALYERFDIDYTGFVVTRSSVSKEIVECYAKFCKGMATNFPYNGEAVDGIQTVSSIDYNGNADSFVKNFSVKKAGDQSTFRNVRFILRDPSNVYELYQKLTEDYKDYNFKIVDPYTFYGLMAQQNGSAK
;
A
#
# COMPACT_ATOMS: atom_id res chain seq x y z
N MET A 1 -11.10 0.93 -33.14
CA MET A 1 -11.21 -0.16 -32.19
C MET A 1 -10.16 -1.23 -32.44
N LYS A 2 -10.18 -2.02 -33.53
CA LYS A 2 -9.08 -3.00 -33.84
C LYS A 2 -7.65 -2.46 -33.62
N LYS A 3 -7.44 -1.18 -33.83
CA LYS A 3 -6.13 -0.54 -33.57
C LYS A 3 -5.76 -0.38 -32.09
N GLN A 4 -6.73 -0.38 -31.17
CA GLN A 4 -6.44 -0.15 -29.74
C GLN A 4 -6.09 -1.45 -29.00
N LEU A 5 -6.82 -2.54 -29.24
CA LEU A 5 -6.41 -3.84 -28.71
C LEU A 5 -5.10 -4.32 -29.39
N ALA A 6 -4.98 -4.12 -30.70
CA ALA A 6 -3.71 -4.38 -31.40
C ALA A 6 -2.58 -3.48 -30.92
N ILE A 7 -2.85 -2.27 -30.40
CA ILE A 7 -1.85 -1.39 -29.80
C ILE A 7 -1.53 -1.87 -28.36
N ALA A 8 -2.49 -2.29 -27.56
CA ALA A 8 -2.23 -2.88 -26.27
C ALA A 8 -1.47 -4.22 -26.40
N MET A 9 -1.89 -5.07 -27.34
CA MET A 9 -1.19 -6.33 -27.65
C MET A 9 0.13 -6.12 -28.42
N SER A 10 0.24 -5.12 -29.32
CA SER A 10 1.51 -4.77 -29.96
C SER A 10 2.42 -3.93 -29.06
N GLY A 11 1.90 -3.26 -28.05
CA GLY A 11 2.68 -2.68 -26.96
C GLY A 11 3.37 -3.77 -26.14
N LEU A 12 2.67 -4.84 -25.77
CA LEU A 12 3.29 -6.03 -25.21
C LEU A 12 4.32 -6.67 -26.15
N LEU A 13 4.02 -6.77 -27.45
CA LEU A 13 4.98 -7.28 -28.47
C LEU A 13 6.18 -6.36 -28.72
N ALA A 14 6.02 -5.04 -28.61
CA ALA A 14 7.13 -4.09 -28.79
C ALA A 14 8.11 -4.10 -27.59
N PHE A 15 7.62 -4.38 -26.38
CA PHE A 15 8.47 -4.55 -25.20
C PHE A 15 9.34 -5.82 -25.24
N PHE A 16 8.88 -6.87 -25.95
CA PHE A 16 9.61 -8.13 -26.07
C PHE A 16 10.43 -8.29 -27.37
N GLY A 17 10.46 -7.29 -28.25
CA GLY A 17 11.03 -7.35 -29.61
C GLY A 17 12.47 -6.88 -29.78
N MET A 18 13.22 -6.57 -28.75
CA MET A 18 14.60 -6.10 -28.87
C MET A 18 15.59 -6.81 -27.95
N THR A 19 16.00 -8.01 -28.30
CA THR A 19 17.37 -8.45 -28.02
C THR A 19 17.86 -9.33 -29.18
N GLY A 20 18.80 -8.81 -29.92
CA GLY A 20 19.38 -9.46 -31.11
C GLY A 20 20.58 -10.31 -30.79
N CYS A 21 20.60 -11.40 -31.47
CA CYS A 21 21.72 -12.10 -32.12
C CYS A 21 23.15 -11.90 -31.62
N GLY A 22 23.73 -12.97 -31.07
CA GLY A 22 25.16 -13.23 -31.05
C GLY A 22 25.43 -14.71 -31.34
N LYS A 23 25.98 -15.02 -32.49
CA LYS A 23 26.35 -16.38 -32.93
C LYS A 23 27.62 -16.84 -32.24
N THR A 24 27.59 -18.10 -31.71
CA THR A 24 28.76 -18.97 -31.78
C THR A 24 28.33 -20.43 -31.94
N THR A 25 28.96 -21.10 -32.87
CA THR A 25 28.78 -22.47 -33.30
C THR A 25 29.48 -23.43 -32.38
N THR A 26 28.87 -24.58 -32.05
CA THR A 26 29.41 -25.95 -32.18
C THR A 26 28.42 -27.06 -31.84
N GLU A 27 28.27 -27.95 -32.79
CA GLU A 27 27.95 -29.37 -32.83
C GLU A 27 26.75 -29.97 -32.04
N THR A 28 25.72 -30.28 -32.84
CA THR A 28 24.83 -31.42 -32.90
C THR A 28 24.59 -32.23 -31.65
N LYS A 29 23.43 -32.02 -31.06
CA LYS A 29 22.50 -33.07 -30.59
C LYS A 29 21.09 -32.53 -30.65
N ASP A 30 20.23 -33.34 -31.27
CA ASP A 30 18.77 -33.16 -31.40
C ASP A 30 18.26 -31.75 -31.64
N VAL A 31 17.77 -31.53 -32.84
CA VAL A 31 17.16 -30.27 -33.27
C VAL A 31 15.94 -30.04 -32.37
N GLU A 32 16.06 -29.20 -31.34
CA GLU A 32 14.91 -28.60 -30.66
C GLU A 32 14.10 -27.84 -31.71
N LYS A 33 12.86 -28.20 -31.85
CA LYS A 33 11.92 -27.48 -32.68
C LYS A 33 11.75 -26.10 -32.04
N THR A 34 12.31 -25.07 -32.61
CA THR A 34 11.99 -23.66 -32.33
C THR A 34 10.60 -23.41 -32.90
N TYR A 35 9.61 -23.27 -32.03
CA TYR A 35 8.28 -22.90 -32.41
C TYR A 35 8.20 -21.38 -32.66
N GLY A 36 7.50 -20.97 -33.76
CA GLY A 36 7.26 -19.57 -34.04
C GLY A 36 6.39 -18.89 -32.98
N ALA A 37 6.51 -17.58 -32.87
CA ALA A 37 5.64 -16.80 -31.97
C ALA A 37 4.16 -16.97 -32.37
N TYR A 38 3.32 -17.35 -31.40
CA TYR A 38 1.89 -17.43 -31.57
C TYR A 38 1.25 -16.09 -31.18
N SER A 39 0.38 -15.55 -32.03
CA SER A 39 -0.42 -14.37 -31.73
C SER A 39 -1.70 -14.39 -32.54
N LYS A 40 -2.84 -14.50 -31.90
CA LYS A 40 -4.14 -14.47 -32.57
C LYS A 40 -5.14 -13.64 -31.77
N VAL A 41 -5.88 -12.80 -32.48
CA VAL A 41 -6.93 -11.94 -31.91
C VAL A 41 -8.20 -12.18 -32.72
N TRP A 42 -9.30 -12.35 -32.03
CA TRP A 42 -10.65 -12.50 -32.57
C TRP A 42 -11.52 -11.32 -32.14
N THR A 43 -12.42 -10.89 -33.03
CA THR A 43 -13.56 -10.07 -32.60
C THR A 43 -14.68 -11.00 -32.13
N ALA A 44 -15.53 -10.50 -31.23
CA ALA A 44 -16.63 -11.30 -30.71
C ALA A 44 -17.60 -11.79 -31.81
N SER A 45 -17.67 -11.11 -32.97
CA SER A 45 -18.49 -11.46 -34.12
C SER A 45 -17.78 -12.27 -35.21
N ASP A 46 -16.53 -12.68 -35.00
CA ASP A 46 -15.82 -13.50 -35.99
C ASP A 46 -16.49 -14.87 -36.19
N PRO A 47 -16.56 -15.38 -37.42
CA PRO A 47 -17.28 -16.63 -37.72
C PRO A 47 -16.78 -17.90 -37.03
N GLU A 48 -15.52 -17.89 -36.54
CA GLU A 48 -14.91 -19.00 -35.79
C GLU A 48 -15.21 -18.95 -34.30
N VAL A 49 -15.79 -17.83 -33.81
CA VAL A 49 -16.22 -17.67 -32.41
C VAL A 49 -17.62 -18.28 -32.25
N THR A 50 -17.77 -19.11 -31.26
CA THR A 50 -19.06 -19.73 -30.90
C THR A 50 -19.62 -19.11 -29.62
N HIS A 51 -20.93 -19.13 -29.50
CA HIS A 51 -21.69 -18.52 -28.41
C HIS A 51 -22.69 -19.51 -27.84
N GLU A 52 -22.71 -19.71 -26.54
CA GLU A 52 -23.75 -20.49 -25.85
C GLU A 52 -24.89 -19.61 -25.35
N THR A 53 -24.59 -18.33 -25.08
CA THR A 53 -25.54 -17.36 -24.54
C THR A 53 -25.20 -15.94 -25.04
N GLY A 54 -26.10 -14.99 -24.80
CA GLY A 54 -25.92 -13.60 -25.21
C GLY A 54 -26.50 -13.30 -26.60
N ASP A 55 -26.30 -12.08 -27.09
CA ASP A 55 -26.74 -11.60 -28.39
C ASP A 55 -25.78 -10.55 -28.97
N LEU A 56 -25.85 -10.36 -30.30
CA LEU A 56 -25.05 -9.37 -31.02
C LEU A 56 -25.42 -7.95 -30.59
N ALA A 57 -24.45 -7.17 -30.20
CA ALA A 57 -24.61 -5.77 -29.79
C ALA A 57 -24.42 -4.79 -30.96
N ILE A 58 -24.86 -3.55 -30.80
CA ILE A 58 -24.87 -2.50 -31.83
C ILE A 58 -23.46 -2.18 -32.37
N ASP A 59 -22.41 -2.43 -31.57
CA ASP A 59 -21.02 -2.11 -31.89
C ASP A 59 -20.22 -3.36 -32.36
N ASP A 60 -20.91 -4.35 -32.88
CA ASP A 60 -20.36 -5.66 -33.28
C ASP A 60 -19.72 -6.47 -32.11
N GLY A 61 -19.95 -6.05 -30.87
CA GLY A 61 -19.61 -6.83 -29.67
C GLY A 61 -20.70 -7.88 -29.39
N TRP A 62 -20.39 -8.84 -28.50
CA TRP A 62 -21.33 -9.85 -28.02
C TRP A 62 -21.68 -9.60 -26.56
N GLY A 63 -22.96 -9.34 -26.26
CA GLY A 63 -23.42 -8.96 -24.93
C GLY A 63 -24.23 -10.05 -24.24
N SER A 64 -24.10 -10.18 -22.91
CA SER A 64 -25.00 -11.03 -22.13
C SER A 64 -26.42 -10.50 -22.15
N VAL A 65 -27.42 -11.39 -22.11
CA VAL A 65 -28.84 -11.07 -22.01
C VAL A 65 -29.34 -11.58 -20.66
N LEU A 66 -29.78 -10.66 -19.79
CA LEU A 66 -30.40 -11.03 -18.52
C LEU A 66 -31.61 -11.92 -18.77
N ASP A 67 -31.84 -12.90 -17.91
CA ASP A 67 -32.89 -13.93 -18.04
C ASP A 67 -32.63 -15.05 -19.06
N THR A 68 -31.40 -15.15 -19.60
CA THR A 68 -30.97 -16.33 -20.38
C THR A 68 -30.15 -17.31 -19.54
N ASN A 69 -29.87 -18.48 -20.11
CA ASN A 69 -29.00 -19.46 -19.47
C ASN A 69 -27.57 -18.91 -19.34
N VAL A 70 -26.90 -19.20 -18.21
CA VAL A 70 -25.48 -18.97 -18.03
C VAL A 70 -24.67 -19.81 -19.02
N GLY A 71 -23.54 -19.31 -19.48
CA GLY A 71 -22.71 -20.02 -20.46
C GLY A 71 -21.62 -19.14 -21.06
N ALA A 72 -20.95 -19.68 -22.09
CA ALA A 72 -19.93 -18.92 -22.81
C ALA A 72 -20.56 -17.82 -23.68
N LEU A 73 -20.17 -16.56 -23.39
CA LEU A 73 -20.45 -15.43 -24.29
C LEU A 73 -19.65 -15.56 -25.58
N CYS A 74 -18.39 -15.92 -25.47
CA CYS A 74 -17.50 -16.17 -26.59
C CYS A 74 -16.64 -17.39 -26.27
N SER A 75 -16.49 -18.29 -27.23
CA SER A 75 -15.60 -19.44 -27.14
C SER A 75 -14.95 -19.69 -28.50
N VAL A 76 -13.64 -19.91 -28.51
CA VAL A 76 -12.89 -20.15 -29.73
C VAL A 76 -11.82 -21.22 -29.49
N LYS A 77 -11.61 -22.09 -30.48
CA LYS A 77 -10.48 -23.01 -30.49
C LYS A 77 -9.23 -22.36 -31.07
N THR A 78 -8.11 -22.58 -30.40
CA THR A 78 -6.80 -22.16 -30.90
C THR A 78 -6.26 -23.16 -31.93
N GLU A 79 -5.25 -22.76 -32.68
CA GLU A 79 -4.32 -23.69 -33.30
C GLU A 79 -3.48 -24.37 -32.19
N GLU A 80 -2.63 -25.35 -32.53
CA GLU A 80 -1.74 -25.97 -31.56
C GLU A 80 -0.91 -24.96 -30.79
N LEU A 81 -1.08 -24.93 -29.47
CA LEU A 81 -0.21 -24.18 -28.54
C LEU A 81 0.92 -25.12 -28.13
N HIS A 82 2.13 -24.60 -28.23
CA HIS A 82 3.34 -25.36 -27.88
C HIS A 82 3.79 -25.03 -26.45
N PRO A 83 4.63 -25.89 -25.81
CA PRO A 83 5.12 -25.63 -24.47
C PRO A 83 5.80 -24.27 -24.33
N THR A 84 5.13 -23.32 -23.67
CA THR A 84 5.60 -21.99 -23.26
C THR A 84 4.53 -21.29 -22.42
N ALA A 85 4.84 -20.11 -21.94
CA ALA A 85 3.84 -19.25 -21.29
C ALA A 85 3.08 -18.41 -22.34
N TYR A 86 1.79 -18.26 -22.10
CA TYR A 86 0.89 -17.45 -22.94
C TYR A 86 0.22 -16.37 -22.11
N THR A 87 -0.15 -15.30 -22.78
CA THR A 87 -1.06 -14.27 -22.24
C THR A 87 -2.38 -14.35 -23.01
N ALA A 88 -3.49 -14.49 -22.27
CA ALA A 88 -4.83 -14.30 -22.79
C ALA A 88 -5.31 -12.88 -22.44
N ALA A 89 -6.01 -12.25 -23.37
CA ALA A 89 -6.56 -10.90 -23.20
C ALA A 89 -8.01 -10.84 -23.69
N ALA A 90 -8.87 -10.07 -23.01
CA ALA A 90 -10.22 -9.79 -23.45
C ALA A 90 -10.57 -8.31 -23.20
N ARG A 91 -11.28 -7.71 -24.15
CA ARG A 91 -11.79 -6.34 -24.09
C ARG A 91 -13.26 -6.36 -23.74
N LEU A 92 -13.56 -5.93 -22.53
CA LEU A 92 -14.86 -6.08 -21.89
C LEU A 92 -15.49 -4.75 -21.51
N LEU A 93 -16.82 -4.72 -21.41
CA LEU A 93 -17.61 -3.57 -20.94
C LEU A 93 -18.73 -4.09 -20.02
N VAL A 94 -19.05 -3.33 -18.98
CA VAL A 94 -20.23 -3.54 -18.12
C VAL A 94 -21.15 -2.34 -18.15
N ASN A 95 -22.46 -2.54 -17.93
CA ASN A 95 -23.44 -1.44 -17.87
C ASN A 95 -23.57 -0.85 -16.47
N GLU A 96 -23.17 -1.57 -15.44
CA GLU A 96 -23.16 -1.11 -14.06
C GLU A 96 -21.80 -1.34 -13.44
N ARG A 97 -21.41 -0.48 -12.53
CA ARG A 97 -20.17 -0.56 -11.76
C ARG A 97 -20.48 -0.32 -10.31
N SER A 98 -19.90 -1.15 -9.46
CA SER A 98 -19.86 -0.90 -8.01
C SER A 98 -18.47 -1.24 -7.52
N ALA A 99 -17.79 -0.28 -6.92
CA ALA A 99 -16.42 -0.47 -6.37
C ALA A 99 -16.40 -1.49 -5.22
N SER A 100 -17.56 -1.77 -4.62
CA SER A 100 -17.72 -2.74 -3.51
C SER A 100 -18.34 -4.07 -3.97
N SER A 101 -18.68 -4.23 -5.27
CA SER A 101 -19.27 -5.48 -5.73
C SER A 101 -18.21 -6.56 -5.87
N LYS A 102 -18.42 -7.67 -5.18
CA LYS A 102 -17.65 -8.92 -5.34
C LYS A 102 -18.22 -9.82 -6.45
N ASP A 103 -19.25 -9.37 -7.16
CA ASP A 103 -19.86 -10.16 -8.22
C ASP A 103 -18.87 -10.35 -9.37
N VAL A 104 -18.73 -11.61 -9.78
CA VAL A 104 -17.95 -11.98 -10.97
C VAL A 104 -18.75 -11.58 -12.20
N ALA A 105 -18.24 -10.61 -12.96
CA ALA A 105 -18.83 -10.17 -14.21
C ALA A 105 -18.72 -11.27 -15.28
N CYS A 106 -17.53 -11.83 -15.45
CA CYS A 106 -17.28 -13.00 -16.29
C CYS A 106 -16.01 -13.73 -15.84
N VAL A 107 -15.82 -14.94 -16.33
CA VAL A 107 -14.62 -15.73 -16.13
C VAL A 107 -13.91 -15.88 -17.48
N LEU A 108 -12.67 -15.41 -17.55
CA LEU A 108 -11.78 -15.72 -18.66
C LEU A 108 -11.07 -17.03 -18.35
N ARG A 109 -11.18 -18.05 -19.20
CA ARG A 109 -10.51 -19.34 -18.98
C ARG A 109 -10.00 -19.97 -20.27
N VAL A 110 -8.88 -20.67 -20.16
CA VAL A 110 -8.31 -21.44 -21.26
C VAL A 110 -8.31 -22.92 -20.86
N LEU A 111 -8.91 -23.77 -21.68
CA LEU A 111 -9.06 -25.20 -21.47
C LEU A 111 -8.23 -25.96 -22.51
N ASP A 112 -7.57 -27.07 -22.14
CA ASP A 112 -6.90 -27.93 -23.09
C ASP A 112 -7.93 -28.79 -23.89
N ASP A 113 -7.43 -29.62 -24.80
CA ASP A 113 -8.23 -30.53 -25.62
C ASP A 113 -8.99 -31.59 -24.81
N ALA A 114 -8.57 -31.89 -23.59
CA ALA A 114 -9.25 -32.75 -22.63
C ALA A 114 -10.25 -32.00 -21.73
N GLY A 115 -10.40 -30.68 -21.90
CA GLY A 115 -11.28 -29.83 -21.10
C GLY A 115 -10.69 -29.48 -19.72
N ARG A 116 -9.41 -29.71 -19.48
CA ARG A 116 -8.74 -29.28 -18.24
C ARG A 116 -8.36 -27.83 -18.35
N GLU A 117 -8.54 -27.08 -17.27
CA GLU A 117 -8.21 -25.65 -17.20
C GLU A 117 -6.69 -25.45 -17.16
N LEU A 118 -6.16 -24.77 -18.17
CA LEU A 118 -4.76 -24.35 -18.25
C LEU A 118 -4.53 -23.02 -17.48
N GLY A 119 -5.56 -22.19 -17.40
CA GLY A 119 -5.54 -20.96 -16.64
C GLY A 119 -6.88 -20.24 -16.67
N ARG A 120 -7.12 -19.40 -15.66
CA ARG A 120 -8.33 -18.59 -15.53
C ARG A 120 -8.08 -17.24 -14.87
N SER A 121 -9.00 -16.31 -15.11
CA SER A 121 -9.15 -15.08 -14.36
C SER A 121 -10.63 -14.80 -14.12
N ASN A 122 -11.04 -14.55 -12.89
CA ASN A 122 -12.36 -14.04 -12.56
C ASN A 122 -12.32 -12.52 -12.68
N VAL A 123 -13.11 -11.96 -13.60
CA VAL A 123 -13.23 -10.50 -13.75
C VAL A 123 -14.41 -10.02 -12.90
N HIS A 124 -14.15 -9.17 -11.91
CA HIS A 124 -15.17 -8.64 -11.03
C HIS A 124 -15.71 -7.28 -11.52
N ILE A 125 -16.95 -6.97 -11.15
CA ILE A 125 -17.58 -5.68 -11.47
C ILE A 125 -16.78 -4.49 -10.90
N SER A 126 -16.13 -4.68 -9.76
CA SER A 126 -15.29 -3.66 -9.14
C SER A 126 -14.02 -3.31 -9.93
N GLU A 127 -13.54 -4.19 -10.80
CA GLU A 127 -12.32 -4.01 -11.58
C GLU A 127 -12.49 -3.09 -12.80
N PHE A 128 -13.72 -2.75 -13.15
CA PHE A 128 -13.95 -1.80 -14.24
C PHE A 128 -13.78 -0.36 -13.77
N ASP A 129 -13.00 0.43 -14.49
CA ASP A 129 -12.78 1.85 -14.19
C ASP A 129 -14.04 2.69 -14.40
N ALA A 130 -14.83 2.36 -15.43
CA ALA A 130 -16.06 3.07 -15.78
C ALA A 130 -17.11 2.12 -16.37
N LYS A 131 -18.39 2.43 -16.11
CA LYS A 131 -19.50 1.77 -16.81
C LYS A 131 -19.58 2.23 -18.26
N LEU A 132 -20.09 1.35 -19.14
CA LEU A 132 -20.31 1.58 -20.57
C LEU A 132 -19.01 1.98 -21.32
N THR A 133 -17.85 1.61 -20.78
CA THR A 133 -16.53 1.86 -21.39
C THR A 133 -15.78 0.53 -21.48
N TYR A 134 -15.23 0.24 -22.64
CA TYR A 134 -14.40 -0.96 -22.80
C TYR A 134 -13.07 -0.83 -22.09
N GLN A 135 -12.72 -1.89 -21.38
CA GLN A 135 -11.45 -2.05 -20.65
C GLN A 135 -10.83 -3.39 -21.02
N ASP A 136 -9.50 -3.45 -21.05
CA ASP A 136 -8.74 -4.66 -21.35
C ASP A 136 -8.38 -5.41 -20.06
N PHE A 137 -8.63 -6.73 -20.06
CA PHE A 137 -8.28 -7.65 -18.97
C PHE A 137 -7.37 -8.73 -19.50
N THR A 138 -6.33 -9.08 -18.75
CA THR A 138 -5.32 -10.06 -19.17
C THR A 138 -4.99 -11.03 -18.04
N PHE A 139 -4.59 -12.25 -18.41
CA PHE A 139 -3.97 -13.21 -17.49
C PHE A 139 -2.97 -14.09 -18.23
N THR A 140 -2.03 -14.65 -17.51
CA THR A 140 -1.01 -15.56 -18.05
C THR A 140 -1.30 -16.99 -17.66
N PHE A 141 -0.93 -17.94 -18.53
CA PHE A 141 -1.06 -19.37 -18.28
C PHE A 141 0.07 -20.15 -18.96
N PRO A 142 0.55 -21.25 -18.34
CA PRO A 142 1.55 -22.13 -18.94
C PRO A 142 0.90 -23.18 -19.82
N VAL A 143 1.58 -23.59 -20.88
CA VAL A 143 1.31 -24.81 -21.63
C VAL A 143 2.54 -25.71 -21.48
N GLU A 144 2.34 -26.87 -20.86
CA GLU A 144 3.46 -27.82 -20.58
C GLU A 144 3.68 -28.81 -21.72
N THR A 145 2.62 -29.16 -22.43
CA THR A 145 2.65 -30.10 -23.57
C THR A 145 1.85 -29.52 -24.72
N THR A 146 2.29 -29.75 -25.95
CA THR A 146 1.58 -29.28 -27.15
C THR A 146 0.11 -29.73 -27.10
N THR A 147 -0.82 -28.80 -27.21
CA THR A 147 -2.27 -29.04 -27.19
C THR A 147 -3.02 -28.01 -28.03
N GLU A 148 -4.16 -28.38 -28.58
CA GLU A 148 -5.18 -27.41 -28.96
C GLU A 148 -5.86 -26.92 -27.68
N ALA A 149 -6.22 -25.65 -27.61
CA ALA A 149 -6.90 -25.10 -26.46
C ALA A 149 -8.21 -24.39 -26.86
N THR A 150 -9.08 -24.21 -25.91
CA THR A 150 -10.29 -23.39 -26.06
C THR A 150 -10.19 -22.19 -25.15
N PHE A 151 -10.20 -20.99 -25.70
CA PHE A 151 -10.34 -19.76 -24.92
C PHE A 151 -11.81 -19.40 -24.81
N GLU A 152 -12.28 -19.29 -23.59
CA GLU A 152 -13.69 -19.08 -23.27
C GLU A 152 -13.88 -17.88 -22.34
N ILE A 153 -14.86 -17.05 -22.67
CA ILE A 153 -15.33 -15.96 -21.81
C ILE A 153 -16.70 -16.39 -21.28
N TYR A 154 -16.70 -16.95 -20.06
CA TYR A 154 -17.89 -17.54 -19.44
C TYR A 154 -18.63 -16.49 -18.60
N TRP A 155 -19.94 -16.38 -18.78
CA TRP A 155 -20.81 -15.50 -18.05
C TRP A 155 -21.60 -16.27 -16.96
N PRO A 156 -21.46 -15.87 -15.67
CA PRO A 156 -22.10 -16.55 -14.56
C PRO A 156 -23.56 -16.09 -14.29
N GLY A 157 -24.11 -15.16 -15.09
CA GLY A 157 -25.51 -14.74 -14.97
C GLY A 157 -25.74 -13.53 -14.05
N THR A 158 -24.70 -12.90 -13.51
CA THR A 158 -24.86 -11.91 -12.45
C THR A 158 -25.03 -10.48 -12.94
N ASN A 159 -24.41 -10.09 -14.08
CA ASN A 159 -24.37 -8.70 -14.55
C ASN A 159 -24.34 -8.65 -16.06
N TYR A 160 -24.69 -7.51 -16.65
CA TYR A 160 -24.48 -7.32 -18.08
C TYR A 160 -22.99 -7.17 -18.39
N VAL A 161 -22.49 -8.02 -19.27
CA VAL A 161 -21.13 -7.98 -19.81
C VAL A 161 -21.16 -7.97 -21.31
N ARG A 162 -20.31 -7.20 -21.97
CA ARG A 162 -20.13 -7.19 -23.41
C ARG A 162 -18.66 -7.43 -23.75
N VAL A 163 -18.42 -8.32 -24.69
CA VAL A 163 -17.11 -8.64 -25.26
C VAL A 163 -16.98 -7.96 -26.62
N SER A 164 -15.88 -7.28 -26.89
CA SER A 164 -15.55 -6.70 -28.20
C SER A 164 -14.51 -7.54 -28.92
N GLU A 165 -13.37 -7.75 -28.30
CA GLU A 165 -12.22 -8.47 -28.86
C GLU A 165 -11.57 -9.31 -27.75
N PHE A 166 -10.93 -10.40 -28.14
CA PHE A 166 -10.14 -11.23 -27.24
C PHE A 166 -9.08 -11.99 -28.01
N GLY A 167 -8.03 -12.45 -27.34
CA GLY A 167 -6.92 -13.09 -28.04
C GLY A 167 -5.94 -13.79 -27.10
N ILE A 168 -5.08 -14.61 -27.71
CA ILE A 168 -3.97 -15.31 -27.05
C ILE A 168 -2.67 -14.99 -27.79
N MET A 169 -1.61 -14.76 -27.03
CA MET A 169 -0.26 -14.61 -27.56
C MET A 169 0.75 -15.41 -26.73
N SER A 170 1.73 -16.01 -27.40
CA SER A 170 2.90 -16.54 -26.71
C SER A 170 3.79 -15.39 -26.22
N ARG A 171 4.39 -15.57 -25.07
CA ARG A 171 5.51 -14.73 -24.65
C ARG A 171 6.72 -15.05 -25.54
N THR A 172 7.07 -14.15 -26.41
CA THR A 172 7.99 -14.35 -27.53
C THR A 172 9.45 -14.39 -27.18
N ASN A 173 9.92 -14.89 -26.09
CA ASN A 173 11.32 -15.25 -25.84
C ASN A 173 11.45 -16.34 -24.78
N ASP A 174 10.35 -16.94 -24.41
CA ASP A 174 10.36 -18.00 -23.44
C ASP A 174 10.46 -19.35 -24.17
N SER A 175 11.64 -19.71 -24.62
CA SER A 175 12.04 -21.10 -24.40
C SER A 175 11.80 -21.34 -22.92
N LEU A 176 11.01 -22.36 -22.55
CA LEU A 176 11.08 -22.91 -21.21
C LEU A 176 12.56 -22.91 -20.82
N PRO A 177 12.93 -22.37 -19.65
CA PRO A 177 14.33 -22.40 -19.25
C PRO A 177 14.77 -23.85 -19.43
N ASP A 178 15.81 -24.08 -20.22
CA ASP A 178 16.40 -25.38 -20.36
C ASP A 178 17.00 -25.74 -18.99
N PHE A 179 16.22 -26.44 -18.19
CA PHE A 179 16.63 -26.93 -16.88
C PHE A 179 17.86 -27.84 -16.95
N SER A 180 18.29 -28.23 -18.15
CA SER A 180 19.53 -28.98 -18.43
C SER A 180 20.70 -28.07 -18.81
N ALA A 181 20.45 -26.82 -19.26
CA ALA A 181 21.50 -25.90 -19.62
C ALA A 181 22.07 -25.20 -18.39
N THR A 182 23.35 -24.91 -18.43
CA THR A 182 24.03 -23.95 -17.56
C THR A 182 23.61 -22.55 -18.05
N GLY A 183 22.36 -22.21 -17.81
CA GLY A 183 21.77 -20.93 -18.25
C GLY A 183 22.24 -19.79 -17.38
N GLU A 184 22.11 -18.59 -17.91
CA GLU A 184 22.30 -17.34 -17.22
C GLU A 184 21.41 -17.31 -15.96
N SER A 185 21.97 -16.84 -14.85
CA SER A 185 21.30 -16.72 -13.58
C SER A 185 20.16 -15.71 -13.67
N LEU A 186 19.10 -15.86 -12.86
CA LEU A 186 18.03 -14.86 -12.66
C LEU A 186 18.56 -13.46 -12.33
N LEU A 187 19.76 -13.36 -11.76
CA LEU A 187 20.43 -12.08 -11.50
C LEU A 187 21.13 -11.52 -12.76
N GLY A 188 21.14 -12.25 -13.87
CA GLY A 188 21.21 -11.89 -15.29
C GLY A 188 22.46 -11.22 -15.80
N ALA A 189 23.43 -10.83 -14.99
CA ALA A 189 24.65 -10.20 -15.47
C ALA A 189 25.83 -10.48 -14.57
N ASP A 190 27.01 -10.57 -15.16
CA ASP A 190 28.26 -10.52 -14.42
C ASP A 190 28.36 -9.24 -13.59
N ILE A 191 29.14 -9.30 -12.51
CA ILE A 191 29.47 -8.13 -11.69
C ILE A 191 30.12 -7.07 -12.61
N GLU A 192 29.62 -5.85 -12.54
CA GLU A 192 30.12 -4.73 -13.37
C GLU A 192 31.55 -4.35 -12.92
N GLU A 193 32.54 -4.57 -13.77
CA GLU A 193 33.96 -4.40 -13.44
C GLU A 193 34.39 -2.98 -13.04
N ASN A 194 33.58 -1.97 -13.39
CA ASN A 194 33.93 -0.56 -13.16
C ASN A 194 33.18 0.10 -12.00
N VAL A 195 32.45 -0.67 -11.19
CA VAL A 195 31.71 -0.16 -10.04
C VAL A 195 32.38 -0.64 -8.76
N GLU A 196 33.10 0.27 -8.11
CA GLU A 196 33.77 0.00 -6.84
C GLU A 196 33.04 0.66 -5.67
N TYR A 197 33.08 0.04 -4.50
CA TYR A 197 32.49 0.61 -3.29
C TYR A 197 33.20 1.88 -2.82
N SER A 198 32.43 2.93 -2.52
CA SER A 198 32.90 4.17 -1.90
C SER A 198 31.89 4.70 -0.90
N GLU A 199 32.31 5.14 0.25
CA GLU A 199 31.45 5.76 1.29
C GLU A 199 30.86 7.11 0.83
N SER A 200 31.48 7.81 -0.10
CA SER A 200 30.97 9.06 -0.67
C SER A 200 29.96 8.84 -1.78
N ALA A 201 29.80 7.60 -2.28
CA ALA A 201 28.84 7.29 -3.32
C ALA A 201 27.41 7.11 -2.74
N LEU A 202 26.43 7.52 -3.55
CA LEU A 202 25.06 7.08 -3.45
C LEU A 202 24.80 6.18 -4.67
N TYR A 203 24.67 4.88 -4.44
CA TYR A 203 24.39 3.95 -5.52
C TYR A 203 22.93 4.03 -5.89
N PHE A 204 22.66 4.20 -7.18
CA PHE A 204 21.32 4.29 -7.73
C PHE A 204 21.01 3.03 -8.53
N PHE A 205 19.88 2.39 -8.23
CA PHE A 205 19.40 1.23 -8.95
C PHE A 205 17.96 1.46 -9.43
N ASP A 206 17.73 1.38 -10.74
CA ASP A 206 16.38 1.45 -11.32
C ASP A 206 15.72 0.07 -11.25
N LEU A 207 15.12 -0.22 -10.08
CA LEU A 207 14.43 -1.47 -9.83
C LEU A 207 13.19 -1.63 -10.73
N TYR A 208 12.48 -0.53 -10.99
CA TYR A 208 11.30 -0.55 -11.85
C TYR A 208 11.68 -0.95 -13.29
N ASP A 209 12.68 -0.28 -13.88
CA ASP A 209 13.14 -0.64 -15.23
C ASP A 209 13.67 -2.08 -15.28
N TYR A 210 14.41 -2.50 -14.25
CA TYR A 210 14.93 -3.86 -14.18
C TYR A 210 13.80 -4.91 -14.18
N MET A 211 12.77 -4.73 -13.34
CA MET A 211 11.64 -5.64 -13.27
C MET A 211 10.85 -5.70 -14.58
N VAL A 212 10.60 -4.56 -15.19
CA VAL A 212 9.80 -4.47 -16.42
C VAL A 212 10.55 -5.02 -17.64
N THR A 213 11.87 -4.78 -17.72
CA THR A 213 12.65 -5.07 -18.94
C THR A 213 13.44 -6.37 -18.88
N ARG A 214 13.74 -6.91 -17.69
CA ARG A 214 14.69 -8.02 -17.51
C ARG A 214 14.12 -9.20 -16.74
N ALA A 215 13.20 -8.98 -15.79
CA ALA A 215 12.60 -10.10 -15.07
C ALA A 215 11.75 -10.95 -16.01
N ALA A 216 11.91 -12.28 -15.94
CA ALA A 216 11.25 -13.20 -16.86
C ALA A 216 9.73 -13.27 -16.62
N ASP A 217 9.30 -13.18 -15.34
CA ASP A 217 7.90 -13.31 -14.95
C ASP A 217 7.62 -12.60 -13.61
N ALA A 218 6.40 -12.68 -13.13
CA ALA A 218 5.96 -12.06 -11.89
C ALA A 218 6.66 -12.64 -10.64
N GLU A 219 7.03 -13.91 -10.66
CA GLU A 219 7.75 -14.53 -9.54
C GLU A 219 9.17 -13.98 -9.41
N GLU A 220 9.85 -13.84 -10.53
CA GLU A 220 11.19 -13.23 -10.56
C GLU A 220 11.14 -11.75 -10.18
N GLN A 221 10.13 -11.00 -10.65
CA GLN A 221 9.91 -9.62 -10.24
C GLN A 221 9.78 -9.53 -8.71
N TYR A 222 8.99 -10.42 -8.13
CA TYR A 222 8.79 -10.48 -6.68
C TYR A 222 10.09 -10.82 -5.94
N ASP A 223 10.83 -11.83 -6.41
CA ASP A 223 12.08 -12.25 -5.80
C ASP A 223 13.12 -11.11 -5.79
N ILE A 224 13.29 -10.42 -6.92
CA ILE A 224 14.24 -9.30 -7.05
C ILE A 224 13.80 -8.10 -6.22
N ALA A 225 12.51 -7.75 -6.24
CA ALA A 225 11.98 -6.65 -5.45
C ALA A 225 12.17 -6.90 -3.94
N ASN A 226 11.90 -8.12 -3.47
CA ASN A 226 12.12 -8.53 -2.09
C ASN A 226 13.61 -8.50 -1.70
N LEU A 227 14.47 -9.02 -2.55
CA LEU A 227 15.92 -9.02 -2.35
C LEU A 227 16.47 -7.60 -2.25
N VAL A 228 16.18 -6.74 -3.25
CA VAL A 228 16.75 -5.40 -3.36
C VAL A 228 16.22 -4.47 -2.28
N SER A 229 14.91 -4.49 -1.96
CA SER A 229 14.35 -3.66 -0.90
C SER A 229 14.87 -4.06 0.49
N THR A 230 15.10 -5.35 0.72
CA THR A 230 15.71 -5.83 1.95
C THR A 230 17.18 -5.41 2.05
N LEU A 231 17.95 -5.57 0.97
CA LEU A 231 19.34 -5.08 0.91
C LEU A 231 19.38 -3.57 1.18
N GLN A 232 18.49 -2.79 0.58
CA GLN A 232 18.39 -1.36 0.81
C GLN A 232 18.21 -1.03 2.28
N GLY A 233 17.31 -1.71 2.98
CA GLY A 233 17.10 -1.52 4.42
C GLY A 233 18.36 -1.80 5.24
N LEU A 234 19.09 -2.87 4.92
CA LEU A 234 20.34 -3.22 5.63
C LEU A 234 21.45 -2.20 5.41
N VAL A 235 21.68 -1.79 4.15
CA VAL A 235 22.81 -0.91 3.82
C VAL A 235 22.56 0.55 4.21
N ASN A 236 21.32 0.97 4.33
CA ASN A 236 20.98 2.35 4.71
C ASN A 236 20.74 2.54 6.21
N ARG A 237 20.85 1.48 7.02
CA ARG A 237 20.53 1.53 8.46
C ARG A 237 21.25 2.67 9.20
N ASP A 238 22.48 2.97 8.83
CA ASP A 238 23.33 3.97 9.44
C ASP A 238 23.93 4.97 8.44
N GLY A 239 23.34 5.13 7.27
CA GLY A 239 23.83 6.05 6.25
C GLY A 239 22.97 6.04 4.97
N GLN A 240 23.41 6.77 3.98
CA GLN A 240 22.72 6.93 2.70
C GLN A 240 23.60 6.29 1.60
N ARG A 241 23.34 5.03 1.25
CA ARG A 241 24.19 4.25 0.35
C ARG A 241 23.48 3.75 -0.91
N LEU A 242 22.23 3.26 -0.78
CA LEU A 242 21.47 2.69 -1.89
C LEU A 242 20.13 3.39 -2.05
N PHE A 243 19.95 4.07 -3.15
CA PHE A 243 18.69 4.68 -3.60
C PHE A 243 18.10 3.84 -4.73
N ILE A 244 16.83 3.48 -4.64
CA ILE A 244 16.15 2.75 -5.70
C ILE A 244 15.07 3.61 -6.36
N ARG A 245 14.89 3.46 -7.67
CA ARG A 245 13.71 3.93 -8.37
C ARG A 245 12.74 2.75 -8.49
N PHE A 246 11.61 2.88 -7.86
CA PHE A 246 10.59 1.83 -7.83
C PHE A 246 9.22 2.32 -8.30
N THR A 247 8.84 3.56 -7.93
CA THR A 247 7.53 4.10 -8.21
C THR A 247 7.34 4.39 -9.70
N ALA A 248 6.35 3.72 -10.29
CA ALA A 248 5.84 4.08 -11.61
C ALA A 248 5.12 5.44 -11.56
N ALA A 249 4.88 6.02 -12.73
CA ALA A 249 3.98 7.16 -12.88
C ALA A 249 2.59 6.85 -12.30
N ASN A 250 2.04 7.78 -11.56
CA ASN A 250 0.71 7.69 -10.98
C ASN A 250 -0.06 9.01 -11.14
N ASN A 251 -1.28 9.10 -10.59
CA ASN A 251 -2.12 10.30 -10.72
C ASN A 251 -1.54 11.55 -10.05
N PHE A 252 -0.54 11.41 -9.18
CA PHE A 252 0.07 12.52 -8.43
C PHE A 252 1.44 12.92 -8.94
N SER A 253 2.21 11.98 -9.53
CA SER A 253 3.54 12.24 -10.06
C SER A 253 3.90 11.28 -11.18
N GLU A 254 4.69 11.76 -12.15
CA GLU A 254 5.22 10.93 -13.22
C GLU A 254 6.42 10.08 -12.76
N ASP A 255 7.20 10.55 -11.79
CA ASP A 255 8.37 9.87 -11.24
C ASP A 255 8.69 10.42 -9.83
N VAL A 256 8.15 9.79 -8.81
CA VAL A 256 8.32 10.22 -7.41
C VAL A 256 9.78 10.08 -6.96
N ASP A 257 10.38 8.92 -7.21
CA ASP A 257 11.75 8.63 -6.74
C ASP A 257 12.77 9.50 -7.48
N GLY A 258 12.60 9.70 -8.78
CA GLY A 258 13.45 10.62 -9.55
C GLY A 258 13.30 12.08 -9.11
N TYR A 259 12.08 12.52 -8.78
CA TYR A 259 11.87 13.87 -8.24
C TYR A 259 12.66 14.08 -6.95
N TRP A 260 12.52 13.15 -5.98
CA TRP A 260 13.21 13.29 -4.70
C TRP A 260 14.71 13.11 -4.82
N LEU A 261 15.20 12.20 -5.67
CA LEU A 261 16.63 12.08 -5.97
C LEU A 261 17.19 13.41 -6.47
N ASN A 262 16.55 14.00 -7.49
CA ASN A 262 16.96 15.28 -8.05
C ASN A 262 16.89 16.42 -7.03
N TYR A 263 15.86 16.48 -6.21
CA TYR A 263 15.73 17.51 -5.18
C TYR A 263 16.80 17.38 -4.09
N LEU A 264 16.98 16.18 -3.57
CA LEU A 264 17.88 15.94 -2.43
C LEU A 264 19.36 15.99 -2.78
N THR A 265 19.73 15.73 -4.05
CA THR A 265 21.13 15.79 -4.54
C THR A 265 21.56 17.18 -5.03
N GLN A 266 20.69 18.18 -5.00
CA GLN A 266 21.08 19.57 -5.28
C GLN A 266 22.07 20.06 -4.21
N GLU A 267 22.99 20.94 -4.66
CA GLU A 267 23.99 21.55 -3.75
C GLU A 267 23.32 22.20 -2.52
N GLY A 268 23.79 21.85 -1.36
CA GLY A 268 23.26 22.33 -0.08
C GLY A 268 22.07 21.52 0.47
N ASN A 269 21.51 20.59 -0.27
CA ASN A 269 20.47 19.67 0.21
C ASN A 269 21.09 18.40 0.83
N PHE A 270 20.25 17.54 1.38
CA PHE A 270 20.61 16.39 2.22
C PHE A 270 21.61 15.40 1.61
N LEU A 271 21.52 15.17 0.31
CA LEU A 271 22.42 14.27 -0.45
C LEU A 271 23.33 15.04 -1.44
N GLY A 272 23.44 16.37 -1.28
CA GLY A 272 24.16 17.23 -2.21
C GLY A 272 25.68 17.02 -2.24
N ASP A 273 26.23 16.34 -1.23
CA ASP A 273 27.64 15.95 -1.15
C ASP A 273 27.91 14.54 -1.71
N LYS A 274 26.87 13.80 -2.10
CA LYS A 274 27.00 12.44 -2.61
C LYS A 274 27.29 12.39 -4.10
N ASN A 275 28.17 11.47 -4.50
CA ASN A 275 28.38 11.13 -5.89
C ASN A 275 27.41 10.01 -6.30
N VAL A 276 26.43 10.30 -7.16
CA VAL A 276 25.45 9.31 -7.62
C VAL A 276 26.10 8.37 -8.64
N VAL A 277 26.09 7.08 -8.34
CA VAL A 277 26.66 6.02 -9.20
C VAL A 277 25.56 5.04 -9.58
N THR A 278 25.25 4.95 -10.86
CA THR A 278 24.23 4.02 -11.37
C THR A 278 24.78 2.58 -11.41
N VAL A 279 24.02 1.66 -10.84
CA VAL A 279 24.25 0.21 -10.90
C VAL A 279 23.13 -0.43 -11.73
N LYS A 280 23.47 -1.39 -12.59
CA LYS A 280 22.54 -2.00 -13.56
C LYS A 280 22.15 -3.44 -13.24
N SER A 281 22.79 -4.03 -12.25
CA SER A 281 22.62 -5.46 -11.93
C SER A 281 22.46 -5.69 -10.43
N PRO A 282 21.49 -6.52 -10.02
CA PRO A 282 21.38 -6.96 -8.62
C PRO A 282 22.63 -7.70 -8.14
N THR A 283 23.31 -8.43 -9.01
CA THR A 283 24.57 -9.14 -8.68
C THR A 283 25.66 -8.15 -8.27
N THR A 284 25.78 -7.03 -8.98
CA THR A 284 26.71 -5.96 -8.62
C THR A 284 26.35 -5.34 -7.27
N LEU A 285 25.07 -5.12 -7.00
CA LEU A 285 24.62 -4.64 -5.68
C LEU A 285 25.02 -5.61 -4.55
N LEU A 286 24.81 -6.91 -4.77
CA LEU A 286 25.19 -7.94 -3.79
C LEU A 286 26.69 -7.95 -3.52
N ASP A 287 27.53 -7.81 -4.55
CA ASP A 287 29.00 -7.77 -4.38
C ASP A 287 29.45 -6.47 -3.70
N LEU A 288 28.93 -5.31 -4.15
CA LEU A 288 29.23 -4.01 -3.53
C LEU A 288 28.93 -3.98 -2.04
N PHE A 289 27.81 -4.55 -1.65
CA PHE A 289 27.32 -4.52 -0.28
C PHE A 289 27.52 -5.83 0.50
N LYS A 290 28.41 -6.71 0.04
CA LYS A 290 28.68 -8.02 0.68
C LYS A 290 29.04 -7.95 2.17
N ASN A 291 29.52 -6.81 2.66
CA ASN A 291 29.86 -6.62 4.06
C ASN A 291 28.65 -6.22 4.92
N TYR A 292 27.49 -5.92 4.30
CA TYR A 292 26.28 -5.47 4.99
C TYR A 292 25.30 -6.60 5.29
N TYR A 293 25.49 -7.79 4.70
CA TYR A 293 24.68 -8.95 4.99
C TYR A 293 25.53 -10.17 5.30
N LYS A 294 24.99 -11.08 6.12
CA LYS A 294 25.73 -12.23 6.68
C LYS A 294 25.42 -13.55 5.98
N GLY A 295 24.44 -13.58 5.09
CA GLY A 295 23.96 -14.77 4.40
C GLY A 295 22.53 -14.57 3.90
N PHE A 296 21.85 -15.68 3.64
CA PHE A 296 20.50 -15.68 3.10
C PHE A 296 19.48 -16.35 4.04
N ALA A 297 18.22 -16.00 3.87
CA ALA A 297 17.08 -16.65 4.51
C ALA A 297 16.07 -17.08 3.44
N ALA A 298 15.76 -18.39 3.40
CA ALA A 298 14.87 -18.95 2.40
C ALA A 298 13.44 -19.04 2.93
N TRP A 299 12.47 -18.47 2.19
CA TRP A 299 11.06 -18.55 2.45
C TRP A 299 10.36 -19.57 1.54
N ASP A 300 9.23 -20.12 1.99
CA ASP A 300 8.49 -21.19 1.32
C ASP A 300 7.35 -20.64 0.45
N PRO A 301 7.38 -20.78 -0.89
CA PRO A 301 6.30 -20.33 -1.75
C PRO A 301 4.96 -21.06 -1.51
N ALA A 302 4.98 -22.26 -0.92
CA ALA A 302 3.77 -22.97 -0.53
C ALA A 302 3.13 -22.45 0.78
N VAL A 303 3.86 -21.60 1.51
CA VAL A 303 3.40 -20.93 2.73
C VAL A 303 3.81 -19.45 2.67
N PRO A 304 3.04 -18.57 1.95
CA PRO A 304 3.42 -17.18 1.69
C PRO A 304 3.78 -16.37 2.94
N ALA A 305 3.14 -16.64 4.07
CA ALA A 305 3.46 -16.00 5.36
C ALA A 305 4.95 -16.08 5.76
N THR A 306 5.66 -17.08 5.25
CA THR A 306 7.12 -17.23 5.49
C THR A 306 7.94 -16.07 4.89
N VAL A 307 7.40 -15.29 3.93
CA VAL A 307 8.04 -14.07 3.43
C VAL A 307 8.21 -13.06 4.57
N ASN A 308 7.17 -12.85 5.39
CA ASN A 308 7.20 -11.94 6.53
C ASN A 308 8.06 -12.51 7.68
N ALA A 309 7.97 -13.83 7.94
CA ALA A 309 8.85 -14.48 8.91
C ALA A 309 10.34 -14.32 8.52
N VAL A 310 10.66 -14.50 7.23
CA VAL A 310 12.00 -14.26 6.68
C VAL A 310 12.37 -12.78 6.71
N ALA A 311 11.44 -11.84 6.45
CA ALA A 311 11.71 -10.40 6.58
C ALA A 311 12.14 -10.04 8.02
N THR A 312 11.47 -10.60 9.03
CA THR A 312 11.86 -10.46 10.43
C THR A 312 13.29 -10.98 10.66
N ALA A 313 13.59 -12.19 10.16
CA ALA A 313 14.94 -12.76 10.26
C ALA A 313 16.00 -11.91 9.54
N CYS A 314 15.67 -11.37 8.36
CA CYS A 314 16.57 -10.51 7.60
C CYS A 314 16.92 -9.23 8.35
N GLY A 315 15.93 -8.55 8.92
CA GLY A 315 16.16 -7.35 9.74
C GLY A 315 16.96 -7.63 11.02
N ALA A 316 16.64 -8.73 11.71
CA ALA A 316 17.27 -9.09 12.99
C ALA A 316 18.72 -9.58 12.83
N ASP A 317 18.96 -10.47 11.87
CA ASP A 317 20.22 -11.20 11.72
C ASP A 317 21.09 -10.74 10.53
N ASP A 318 20.68 -9.66 9.82
CA ASP A 318 21.34 -9.09 8.64
C ASP A 318 21.43 -10.11 7.47
N LEU A 319 20.29 -10.70 7.10
CA LEU A 319 20.19 -11.69 6.02
C LEU A 319 19.44 -11.12 4.81
N LEU A 320 19.56 -11.78 3.65
CA LEU A 320 18.82 -11.45 2.45
C LEU A 320 17.81 -12.56 2.10
N PRO A 321 16.58 -12.20 1.67
CA PRO A 321 15.56 -13.19 1.37
C PRO A 321 15.81 -13.87 0.04
N VAL A 322 15.54 -15.16 -0.03
CA VAL A 322 15.48 -15.95 -1.27
C VAL A 322 14.28 -16.88 -1.22
N ARG A 323 13.63 -17.11 -2.34
CA ARG A 323 12.54 -18.09 -2.45
C ARG A 323 13.10 -19.49 -2.46
N TYR A 324 12.67 -20.36 -1.54
CA TYR A 324 13.03 -21.77 -1.55
C TYR A 324 12.59 -22.41 -2.87
N SER A 325 13.49 -23.13 -3.50
CA SER A 325 13.22 -23.82 -4.75
C SER A 325 14.14 -25.04 -4.91
N THR A 326 13.58 -26.13 -5.40
CA THR A 326 14.35 -27.31 -5.82
C THR A 326 14.79 -27.22 -7.28
N VAL A 327 14.37 -26.15 -7.98
CA VAL A 327 14.67 -25.96 -9.40
C VAL A 327 16.10 -25.47 -9.56
N ARG A 328 16.84 -26.14 -10.42
CA ARG A 328 18.20 -25.71 -10.81
C ARG A 328 18.12 -24.35 -11.52
N ASN A 329 19.07 -23.47 -11.23
CA ASN A 329 19.13 -22.08 -11.74
C ASN A 329 18.10 -21.11 -11.13
N SER A 330 17.31 -21.52 -10.14
CA SER A 330 16.54 -20.57 -9.31
C SER A 330 17.49 -19.64 -8.53
N LEU A 331 16.99 -18.50 -8.06
CA LEU A 331 17.78 -17.62 -7.20
C LEU A 331 18.35 -18.36 -5.98
N TYR A 332 17.54 -19.25 -5.35
CA TYR A 332 17.97 -20.10 -4.24
C TYR A 332 19.15 -21.02 -4.63
N TRP A 333 19.07 -21.69 -5.78
CA TRP A 333 20.16 -22.52 -6.29
C TRP A 333 21.40 -21.68 -6.61
N TYR A 334 21.19 -20.50 -7.22
CA TYR A 334 22.27 -19.60 -7.62
C TYR A 334 23.11 -19.12 -6.45
N VAL A 335 22.48 -18.62 -5.37
CA VAL A 335 23.21 -18.12 -4.20
C VAL A 335 23.99 -19.23 -3.46
N GLN A 336 23.57 -20.48 -3.61
CA GLN A 336 24.27 -21.63 -3.03
C GLN A 336 25.42 -22.18 -3.89
N ASN A 337 25.38 -21.95 -5.20
CA ASN A 337 26.31 -22.56 -6.14
C ASN A 337 27.25 -21.56 -6.83
N ASN A 338 27.03 -20.27 -6.69
CA ASN A 338 27.91 -19.25 -7.25
C ASN A 338 29.09 -18.99 -6.31
N ALA A 339 30.31 -19.05 -6.85
CA ALA A 339 31.54 -18.83 -6.09
C ALA A 339 31.62 -17.44 -5.41
N ALA A 340 30.97 -16.42 -6.00
CA ALA A 340 30.92 -15.08 -5.40
C ALA A 340 30.21 -15.04 -4.03
N PHE A 341 29.32 -16.01 -3.76
CA PHE A 341 28.57 -16.11 -2.51
C PHE A 341 28.96 -17.32 -1.66
N SER A 342 30.08 -17.98 -1.94
CA SER A 342 30.55 -19.18 -1.24
C SER A 342 30.69 -19.01 0.28
N GLU A 343 30.91 -17.77 0.76
CA GLU A 343 30.96 -17.43 2.17
C GLU A 343 29.61 -17.00 2.76
N LYS A 344 28.56 -16.99 1.94
CA LYS A 344 27.21 -16.49 2.29
C LYS A 344 26.21 -17.65 2.27
N GLU A 345 26.17 -18.40 3.34
CA GLU A 345 25.26 -19.55 3.47
C GLU A 345 23.80 -19.15 3.61
N VAL A 346 22.88 -20.04 3.26
CA VAL A 346 21.46 -19.96 3.66
C VAL A 346 21.38 -20.36 5.13
N LYS A 347 21.32 -19.36 6.03
CA LYS A 347 21.33 -19.55 7.49
C LYS A 347 19.97 -19.88 8.07
N VAL A 348 18.91 -19.40 7.44
CA VAL A 348 17.51 -19.70 7.78
C VAL A 348 16.89 -20.32 6.55
N ASN A 349 16.32 -21.52 6.70
CA ASN A 349 15.62 -22.19 5.61
C ASN A 349 14.24 -22.66 6.09
N LEU A 350 13.20 -22.00 5.63
CA LEU A 350 11.80 -22.30 5.98
C LEU A 350 11.09 -23.15 4.90
N GLY A 351 11.77 -23.49 3.79
CA GLY A 351 11.20 -24.35 2.74
C GLY A 351 10.72 -25.68 3.29
N GLU A 352 9.46 -26.01 3.07
CA GLU A 352 8.80 -27.26 3.48
C GLU A 352 8.84 -27.54 5.01
N LYS A 353 8.99 -26.48 5.84
CA LYS A 353 9.11 -26.68 7.30
C LYS A 353 7.77 -26.68 8.03
N PHE A 354 6.78 -26.01 7.51
CA PHE A 354 5.46 -25.91 8.15
C PHE A 354 4.49 -26.89 7.50
N THR A 355 4.00 -27.85 8.29
CA THR A 355 3.15 -28.93 7.79
C THR A 355 1.71 -28.82 8.27
N GLY A 356 1.40 -27.90 9.20
CA GLY A 356 0.11 -27.81 9.84
C GLY A 356 -0.19 -28.97 10.83
N GLY A 357 0.85 -29.65 11.33
CA GLY A 357 0.67 -30.75 12.27
C GLY A 357 1.89 -31.04 13.13
N GLY A 358 1.72 -31.77 14.20
CA GLY A 358 2.80 -32.10 15.14
C GLY A 358 3.24 -30.91 15.99
N THR A 359 4.54 -30.62 16.01
CA THR A 359 5.13 -29.43 16.64
C THR A 359 5.65 -28.46 15.56
N ILE A 360 5.58 -27.19 15.83
CA ILE A 360 6.11 -26.13 14.97
C ILE A 360 7.64 -26.32 14.82
N TYR A 361 8.11 -26.20 13.59
CA TYR A 361 9.53 -26.38 13.26
C TYR A 361 10.47 -25.63 14.21
N GLY A 362 11.44 -26.35 14.78
CA GLY A 362 12.46 -25.76 15.64
C GLY A 362 11.98 -25.28 17.02
N THR A 363 10.73 -25.60 17.41
CA THR A 363 10.14 -25.25 18.70
C THR A 363 9.60 -26.48 19.43
N GLU A 364 9.12 -26.30 20.66
CA GLU A 364 8.37 -27.31 21.41
C GLU A 364 6.84 -27.06 21.34
N THR A 365 6.42 -25.98 20.68
CA THR A 365 5.03 -25.54 20.60
C THR A 365 4.24 -26.42 19.62
N PRO A 366 3.05 -26.95 20.02
CA PRO A 366 2.19 -27.69 19.12
C PRO A 366 1.75 -26.83 17.94
N SER A 367 1.64 -27.46 16.74
CA SER A 367 1.08 -26.78 15.57
C SER A 367 -0.34 -26.27 15.84
N THR A 368 -0.65 -25.12 15.30
CA THR A 368 -2.01 -24.53 15.34
C THR A 368 -2.99 -25.22 14.38
N GLY A 369 -2.49 -26.08 13.47
CA GLY A 369 -3.27 -26.61 12.36
C GLY A 369 -3.17 -25.77 11.09
N SER A 370 -2.71 -24.51 11.19
CA SER A 370 -2.48 -23.60 10.08
C SER A 370 -0.98 -23.41 9.86
N ARG A 371 -0.48 -23.76 8.66
CA ARG A 371 0.91 -23.54 8.28
C ARG A 371 1.33 -22.07 8.31
N LYS A 372 0.40 -21.17 7.95
CA LYS A 372 0.55 -19.72 8.03
C LYS A 372 0.81 -19.28 9.47
N ASN A 373 -0.05 -19.66 10.38
CA ASN A 373 0.06 -19.29 11.80
C ASN A 373 1.29 -19.91 12.47
N ASP A 374 1.61 -21.16 12.12
CA ASP A 374 2.82 -21.84 12.59
C ASP A 374 4.10 -21.07 12.20
N ALA A 375 4.15 -20.51 10.99
CA ALA A 375 5.27 -19.70 10.54
C ALA A 375 5.42 -18.40 11.38
N TYR A 376 4.32 -17.73 11.71
CA TYR A 376 4.35 -16.54 12.55
C TYR A 376 4.68 -16.84 14.02
N ILE A 377 4.21 -17.95 14.57
CA ILE A 377 4.58 -18.38 15.93
C ILE A 377 6.06 -18.74 15.98
N TRP A 378 6.59 -19.44 14.96
CA TRP A 378 8.02 -19.66 14.85
C TRP A 378 8.82 -18.35 14.86
N ALA A 379 8.42 -17.39 14.07
CA ALA A 379 9.09 -16.09 14.02
C ALA A 379 9.00 -15.36 15.36
N LYS A 380 7.83 -15.41 16.01
CA LYS A 380 7.61 -14.84 17.34
C LYS A 380 8.57 -15.45 18.37
N GLU A 381 8.59 -16.77 18.50
CA GLU A 381 9.44 -17.47 19.49
C GLU A 381 10.94 -17.32 19.20
N THR A 382 11.31 -17.22 17.91
CA THR A 382 12.72 -17.10 17.52
C THR A 382 13.26 -15.68 17.63
N TYR A 383 12.45 -14.67 17.35
CA TYR A 383 12.92 -13.28 17.20
C TYR A 383 12.27 -12.30 18.18
N LEU A 384 10.95 -12.32 18.35
CA LEU A 384 10.25 -11.37 19.21
C LEU A 384 10.47 -11.70 20.69
N ASP A 385 10.18 -12.92 21.11
CA ASP A 385 10.32 -13.35 22.51
C ASP A 385 11.79 -13.40 22.96
N THR A 386 12.73 -13.45 22.01
CA THR A 386 14.18 -13.37 22.29
C THR A 386 14.73 -11.94 22.19
N HIS A 387 13.87 -10.94 22.00
CA HIS A 387 14.21 -9.52 21.95
C HIS A 387 15.24 -9.17 20.86
N LYS A 388 15.20 -9.84 19.73
CA LYS A 388 16.04 -9.55 18.55
C LYS A 388 15.43 -8.53 17.59
N THR A 389 14.14 -8.25 17.75
CA THR A 389 13.40 -7.25 16.98
C THR A 389 13.33 -5.92 17.71
N ASN A 390 12.76 -4.91 17.08
CA ASN A 390 12.51 -3.62 17.68
C ASN A 390 11.39 -3.70 18.73
N SER A 391 11.61 -3.17 19.92
CA SER A 391 10.63 -3.20 21.01
C SER A 391 9.37 -2.35 20.75
N HIS A 392 9.48 -1.28 19.96
CA HIS A 392 8.40 -0.33 19.72
C HIS A 392 7.99 -0.22 18.24
N MET A 393 8.23 -1.29 17.46
CA MET A 393 7.87 -1.28 16.04
C MET A 393 7.48 -2.65 15.55
N VAL A 394 6.33 -2.72 14.88
CA VAL A 394 5.91 -3.88 14.09
C VAL A 394 5.57 -3.46 12.67
N ALA A 395 5.78 -4.34 11.72
CA ALA A 395 5.41 -4.17 10.33
C ALA A 395 4.22 -5.08 10.01
N TYR A 396 3.03 -4.48 9.91
CA TYR A 396 1.80 -5.15 9.51
C TYR A 396 1.71 -5.12 7.98
N HIS A 397 2.48 -6.00 7.34
CA HIS A 397 2.73 -6.00 5.90
C HIS A 397 2.13 -7.20 5.21
N VAL A 398 1.44 -6.94 4.11
CA VAL A 398 0.91 -7.96 3.21
C VAL A 398 2.03 -8.87 2.71
N ASP A 399 1.80 -10.19 2.75
CA ASP A 399 2.69 -11.19 2.18
C ASP A 399 2.40 -11.45 0.68
N ALA A 400 2.23 -10.52 -0.10
CA ALA A 400 1.72 -10.45 -1.48
C ALA A 400 1.94 -11.65 -2.44
N TYR A 401 2.72 -12.65 -2.09
CA TYR A 401 3.03 -13.78 -2.96
C TYR A 401 1.82 -14.72 -3.14
N GLY A 402 1.52 -15.06 -4.38
CA GLY A 402 0.43 -15.99 -4.72
C GLY A 402 -0.99 -15.43 -4.59
N SER A 403 -1.16 -14.18 -4.16
CA SER A 403 -2.46 -13.56 -3.92
C SER A 403 -3.04 -12.81 -5.12
N ASN A 404 -2.61 -13.12 -6.33
CA ASN A 404 -3.00 -12.45 -7.58
C ASN A 404 -4.53 -12.34 -7.81
N THR A 405 -5.32 -13.19 -7.18
CA THR A 405 -6.79 -13.17 -7.33
C THR A 405 -7.48 -12.21 -6.36
N VAL A 406 -6.85 -11.91 -5.22
CA VAL A 406 -7.46 -11.10 -4.17
C VAL A 406 -7.22 -9.60 -4.43
N PHE A 407 -6.10 -9.26 -5.07
CA PHE A 407 -5.65 -7.89 -5.23
C PHE A 407 -5.77 -7.32 -6.64
N ALA A 408 -6.30 -8.08 -7.61
CA ALA A 408 -6.48 -7.60 -8.98
C ALA A 408 -7.29 -6.29 -9.07
N ALA A 409 -8.20 -6.06 -8.11
CA ALA A 409 -9.00 -4.84 -8.03
C ALA A 409 -8.22 -3.57 -7.63
N TYR A 410 -7.01 -3.71 -7.08
CA TYR A 410 -6.20 -2.60 -6.58
C TYR A 410 -4.87 -2.45 -7.31
N GLY A 411 -4.70 -3.13 -8.44
CA GLY A 411 -3.46 -3.08 -9.21
C GLY A 411 -2.29 -3.68 -8.43
N ASP A 412 -1.17 -3.25 -8.69
CA ASP A 412 0.16 -3.67 -8.42
C ASP A 412 0.45 -4.16 -6.97
N LEU A 413 0.36 -5.48 -6.75
CA LEU A 413 0.73 -6.14 -5.49
C LEU A 413 2.15 -5.83 -5.01
N GLN A 414 3.05 -5.60 -5.95
CA GLN A 414 4.44 -5.29 -5.65
C GLN A 414 4.54 -3.96 -4.90
N ASN A 415 3.68 -2.99 -5.24
CA ASN A 415 3.63 -1.72 -4.54
C ASN A 415 3.24 -1.91 -3.07
N MET A 416 2.31 -2.80 -2.79
CA MET A 416 1.79 -2.99 -1.43
C MET A 416 2.85 -3.55 -0.49
N PHE A 417 3.56 -4.60 -0.88
CA PHE A 417 4.53 -5.23 0.01
C PHE A 417 5.84 -4.45 0.12
N LEU A 418 6.16 -3.59 -0.86
CA LEU A 418 7.38 -2.79 -0.86
C LEU A 418 7.26 -1.47 -0.09
N SER A 419 6.04 -0.96 0.14
CA SER A 419 5.89 0.34 0.79
C SER A 419 6.55 0.37 2.17
N ASN A 420 7.56 1.21 2.33
CA ASN A 420 8.40 1.35 3.53
C ASN A 420 9.09 0.06 4.01
N ARG A 421 9.15 -0.99 3.21
CA ARG A 421 9.79 -2.26 3.60
C ARG A 421 11.24 -2.07 4.04
N ASP A 422 12.00 -1.29 3.29
CA ASP A 422 13.37 -0.94 3.60
C ASP A 422 13.52 -0.26 4.98
N TYR A 423 12.56 0.60 5.34
CA TYR A 423 12.53 1.26 6.65
C TYR A 423 12.32 0.27 7.80
N TYR A 424 11.35 -0.64 7.66
CA TYR A 424 11.06 -1.63 8.70
C TYR A 424 12.17 -2.68 8.83
N ILE A 425 12.80 -3.09 7.72
CA ILE A 425 14.02 -3.93 7.75
C ILE A 425 15.17 -3.21 8.46
N ALA A 426 15.41 -1.95 8.12
CA ALA A 426 16.46 -1.14 8.76
C ALA A 426 16.26 -1.06 10.28
N ASN A 427 15.03 -0.90 10.72
CA ASN A 427 14.67 -0.77 12.13
C ASN A 427 14.39 -2.10 12.85
N LYS A 428 14.61 -3.26 12.19
CA LYS A 428 14.40 -4.60 12.78
C LYS A 428 12.98 -4.83 13.27
N ALA A 429 11.98 -4.36 12.54
CA ALA A 429 10.58 -4.57 12.90
C ALA A 429 10.23 -6.07 12.88
N PHE A 430 9.23 -6.47 13.65
CA PHE A 430 8.59 -7.77 13.51
C PHE A 430 7.51 -7.70 12.42
N PHE A 431 7.62 -8.56 11.39
CA PHE A 431 6.70 -8.56 10.25
C PHE A 431 5.65 -9.64 10.41
N PHE A 432 4.38 -9.29 10.17
CA PHE A 432 3.28 -10.24 10.10
C PHE A 432 2.11 -9.72 9.28
N ASP A 433 1.21 -10.62 8.90
CA ASP A 433 0.01 -10.37 8.12
C ASP A 433 -1.08 -11.38 8.53
N LEU A 434 -1.92 -10.97 9.46
CA LEU A 434 -2.96 -11.80 10.07
C LEU A 434 -4.25 -11.00 10.21
N SER A 435 -5.41 -11.65 10.05
CA SER A 435 -6.67 -11.01 10.40
C SER A 435 -6.74 -10.71 11.91
N PRO A 436 -6.97 -9.45 12.29
CA PRO A 436 -7.12 -9.07 13.70
C PRO A 436 -8.51 -9.31 14.25
N MET A 437 -9.43 -9.89 13.48
CA MET A 437 -10.85 -10.03 13.81
C MET A 437 -11.20 -11.47 14.20
N GLU A 438 -11.78 -11.62 15.38
CA GLU A 438 -12.13 -12.91 15.98
C GLU A 438 -13.09 -13.76 15.12
N PHE A 439 -13.96 -13.11 14.36
CA PHE A 439 -15.02 -13.76 13.59
C PHE A 439 -14.69 -13.93 12.09
N GLU A 440 -13.50 -13.56 11.66
CA GLU A 440 -13.12 -13.69 10.26
C GLU A 440 -12.41 -15.01 9.98
N ILE A 441 -12.78 -15.66 8.86
CA ILE A 441 -12.01 -16.75 8.27
C ILE A 441 -11.22 -16.18 7.12
N PRO A 442 -9.88 -16.20 7.19
CA PRO A 442 -9.03 -15.66 6.13
C PRO A 442 -9.20 -16.41 4.82
N ASP A 443 -9.40 -15.68 3.72
CA ASP A 443 -9.49 -16.26 2.38
C ASP A 443 -8.12 -16.74 1.88
N ASP A 444 -7.04 -16.21 2.44
CA ASP A 444 -5.67 -16.53 2.07
C ASP A 444 -5.09 -17.76 2.80
N ASP A 445 -5.84 -18.37 3.70
CA ASP A 445 -5.38 -19.53 4.47
C ASP A 445 -6.28 -20.74 4.24
N PRO A 446 -5.89 -21.66 3.34
CA PRO A 446 -6.66 -22.87 3.06
C PRO A 446 -6.80 -23.81 4.26
N ASP A 447 -5.89 -23.72 5.24
CA ASP A 447 -5.90 -24.58 6.42
C ASP A 447 -6.99 -24.19 7.43
N GLN A 448 -7.58 -22.99 7.28
CA GLN A 448 -8.64 -22.46 8.16
C GLN A 448 -10.05 -22.46 7.53
N GLN A 449 -10.23 -23.06 6.37
CA GLN A 449 -11.47 -23.01 5.60
C GLN A 449 -12.69 -23.60 6.31
N ASP A 450 -12.49 -24.59 7.15
CA ASP A 450 -13.53 -25.38 7.84
C ASP A 450 -13.53 -25.17 9.37
N ILE A 451 -12.84 -24.13 9.86
CA ILE A 451 -12.76 -23.87 11.31
C ILE A 451 -14.06 -23.30 11.83
N ASP A 452 -14.52 -23.84 12.97
CA ASP A 452 -15.62 -23.28 13.74
C ASP A 452 -15.19 -21.98 14.41
N THR A 453 -15.85 -20.87 14.04
CA THR A 453 -15.53 -19.53 14.54
C THR A 453 -16.07 -19.22 15.93
N ASP A 454 -16.82 -20.14 16.57
CA ASP A 454 -17.38 -19.92 17.91
C ASP A 454 -16.30 -19.72 19.00
N ASN A 455 -15.06 -20.18 18.72
CA ASN A 455 -13.91 -20.04 19.62
C ASN A 455 -12.81 -19.07 19.10
N GLY A 456 -13.13 -18.26 18.10
CA GLY A 456 -12.17 -17.42 17.40
C GLY A 456 -11.36 -18.18 16.34
N THR A 457 -10.74 -17.43 15.42
CA THR A 457 -9.90 -18.01 14.39
C THR A 457 -8.47 -18.16 14.85
N THR A 458 -7.69 -19.02 14.19
CA THR A 458 -6.25 -19.18 14.46
C THR A 458 -5.47 -17.90 14.20
N ASP A 459 -5.86 -17.10 13.18
CA ASP A 459 -5.28 -15.79 12.91
C ASP A 459 -5.43 -14.85 14.09
N TYR A 460 -6.65 -14.72 14.62
CA TYR A 460 -6.93 -13.87 15.77
C TYR A 460 -6.12 -14.30 17.02
N ALA A 461 -6.04 -15.60 17.28
CA ALA A 461 -5.26 -16.13 18.40
C ALA A 461 -3.76 -15.81 18.25
N THR A 462 -3.22 -15.98 17.05
CA THR A 462 -1.81 -15.69 16.74
C THR A 462 -1.53 -14.18 16.77
N PHE A 463 -2.43 -13.35 16.21
CA PHE A 463 -2.37 -11.89 16.30
C PHE A 463 -2.29 -11.43 17.76
N ASN A 464 -3.19 -11.94 18.62
CA ASN A 464 -3.19 -11.62 20.05
C ASN A 464 -1.86 -12.03 20.72
N ALA A 465 -1.35 -13.22 20.41
CA ALA A 465 -0.08 -13.70 20.97
C ALA A 465 1.09 -12.79 20.56
N ILE A 466 1.17 -12.38 19.31
CA ILE A 466 2.22 -11.46 18.80
C ILE A 466 2.09 -10.10 19.49
N MET A 467 0.90 -9.49 19.48
CA MET A 467 0.73 -8.14 20.01
C MET A 467 0.92 -8.06 21.52
N ARG A 468 0.56 -9.12 22.27
CA ARG A 468 0.87 -9.21 23.73
C ARG A 468 2.38 -9.27 23.97
N SER A 469 3.10 -10.15 23.26
CA SER A 469 4.56 -10.23 23.41
C SER A 469 5.25 -8.92 23.01
N GLN A 470 4.76 -8.28 21.96
CA GLN A 470 5.28 -6.98 21.54
C GLN A 470 5.03 -5.90 22.61
N ALA A 471 3.81 -5.84 23.16
CA ALA A 471 3.47 -4.87 24.20
C ALA A 471 4.26 -5.11 25.52
N GLU A 472 4.47 -6.37 25.89
CA GLU A 472 5.30 -6.73 27.05
C GLU A 472 6.77 -6.33 26.83
N TYR A 473 7.29 -6.61 25.65
CA TYR A 473 8.66 -6.21 25.29
C TYR A 473 8.80 -4.68 25.28
N ALA A 474 7.86 -3.95 24.68
CA ALA A 474 7.86 -2.49 24.66
C ALA A 474 7.84 -1.89 26.07
N ALA A 475 6.97 -2.37 26.94
CA ALA A 475 6.86 -1.92 28.32
C ALA A 475 8.12 -2.20 29.14
N GLY A 476 8.83 -3.30 28.86
CA GLY A 476 10.11 -3.62 29.50
C GLY A 476 11.26 -2.65 29.13
N GLU A 477 11.17 -2.01 27.97
CA GLU A 477 12.17 -1.03 27.50
C GLU A 477 11.76 0.42 27.82
N ASP A 478 10.54 0.82 27.45
CA ASP A 478 9.98 2.17 27.74
C ASP A 478 8.45 2.12 27.71
N GLU A 479 7.80 1.96 28.85
CA GLU A 479 6.35 1.86 28.99
C GLU A 479 5.60 3.15 28.58
N SER A 480 6.29 4.30 28.55
CA SER A 480 5.68 5.60 28.18
C SER A 480 5.55 5.81 26.67
N LYS A 481 6.22 4.96 25.87
CA LYS A 481 6.24 5.08 24.42
C LYS A 481 5.30 4.07 23.77
N PRO A 482 4.37 4.51 22.92
CA PRO A 482 3.51 3.59 22.18
C PRO A 482 4.27 2.83 21.08
N ILE A 483 3.72 1.71 20.64
CA ILE A 483 4.25 0.91 19.54
C ILE A 483 3.84 1.53 18.20
N ASP A 484 4.80 1.71 17.31
CA ASP A 484 4.60 2.11 15.91
C ASP A 484 4.24 0.88 15.07
N VAL A 485 3.05 0.88 14.49
CA VAL A 485 2.58 -0.16 13.56
C VAL A 485 2.64 0.38 12.15
N GLY A 486 3.55 -0.15 11.36
CA GLY A 486 3.65 0.23 9.96
C GLY A 486 2.90 -0.71 9.05
N GLY A 487 2.53 -0.17 7.89
CA GLY A 487 1.76 -0.89 6.91
C GLY A 487 0.26 -0.71 7.08
N PHE A 488 -0.45 -1.17 6.09
CA PHE A 488 -1.89 -1.06 6.03
C PHE A 488 -2.45 -2.20 5.19
N THR A 489 -3.12 -3.13 5.83
CA THR A 489 -3.61 -4.31 5.15
C THR A 489 -4.92 -4.02 4.42
N PRO A 490 -5.09 -4.53 3.21
CA PRO A 490 -6.34 -4.44 2.47
C PRO A 490 -7.37 -5.42 3.06
N TRP A 491 -7.76 -5.16 4.29
CA TRP A 491 -8.62 -5.98 5.14
C TRP A 491 -9.87 -6.50 4.42
N HIS A 492 -10.55 -5.69 3.65
CA HIS A 492 -11.77 -6.05 2.94
C HIS A 492 -11.54 -6.91 1.68
N LEU A 493 -10.31 -7.20 1.34
CA LEU A 493 -9.96 -7.98 0.17
C LEU A 493 -9.31 -9.31 0.52
N LYS A 494 -8.56 -9.35 1.62
CA LYS A 494 -7.70 -10.49 1.93
C LYS A 494 -8.30 -11.45 2.94
N TYR A 495 -8.93 -10.92 4.01
CA TYR A 495 -9.14 -11.73 5.19
C TYR A 495 -10.48 -12.37 5.30
N THR A 496 -11.48 -12.02 4.51
CA THR A 496 -12.82 -12.46 4.83
C THR A 496 -13.65 -12.92 3.66
N ARG A 497 -14.40 -13.97 3.92
CA ARG A 497 -15.59 -14.40 3.20
C ARG A 497 -16.86 -13.87 3.83
N TYR A 498 -16.78 -13.31 5.01
CA TYR A 498 -17.94 -12.88 5.79
C TYR A 498 -18.07 -11.37 5.77
N THR A 499 -19.32 -10.93 5.67
CA THR A 499 -19.66 -9.54 5.91
C THR A 499 -19.55 -9.25 7.40
N ASN A 500 -18.86 -8.17 7.76
CA ASN A 500 -18.80 -7.70 9.13
C ASN A 500 -20.17 -7.16 9.56
N PRO A 501 -20.83 -7.76 10.56
CA PRO A 501 -22.16 -7.31 11.01
C PRO A 501 -22.12 -5.91 11.65
N VAL A 502 -20.97 -5.38 12.00
CA VAL A 502 -20.80 -4.08 12.67
C VAL A 502 -20.51 -2.95 11.68
N ALA A 503 -19.84 -3.24 10.58
CA ALA A 503 -19.43 -2.26 9.56
C ALA A 503 -20.17 -2.48 8.25
N SER A 504 -21.45 -2.14 8.19
CA SER A 504 -22.24 -2.09 6.93
C SER A 504 -22.04 -3.25 5.94
N GLY A 505 -21.66 -4.42 6.41
CA GLY A 505 -21.64 -5.64 5.60
C GLY A 505 -20.32 -6.03 4.97
N GLU A 506 -19.23 -5.34 5.24
CA GLU A 506 -17.88 -5.67 4.79
C GLU A 506 -16.96 -6.01 5.96
N VAL A 507 -15.80 -6.56 5.68
CA VAL A 507 -14.72 -6.90 6.58
C VAL A 507 -14.33 -5.74 7.46
N ALA A 508 -13.57 -6.01 8.50
CA ALA A 508 -12.88 -5.03 9.32
C ALA A 508 -12.37 -3.86 8.48
N CYS A 509 -12.91 -2.70 8.72
CA CYS A 509 -12.44 -1.50 8.06
C CYS A 509 -11.22 -0.93 8.81
N GLU A 510 -10.58 0.02 8.18
CA GLU A 510 -9.41 0.72 8.69
C GLU A 510 -9.53 1.13 10.16
N TRP A 511 -10.59 1.87 10.51
CA TRP A 511 -10.78 2.38 11.88
C TRP A 511 -11.04 1.29 12.91
N GLU A 512 -11.55 0.13 12.52
CA GLU A 512 -11.72 -1.04 13.41
C GLU A 512 -10.36 -1.69 13.67
N THR A 513 -9.51 -1.81 12.65
CA THR A 513 -8.14 -2.28 12.80
C THR A 513 -7.32 -1.34 13.69
N VAL A 514 -7.45 -0.03 13.51
CA VAL A 514 -6.84 0.97 14.41
C VAL A 514 -7.32 0.78 15.86
N TRP A 515 -8.61 0.54 16.06
CA TRP A 515 -9.17 0.27 17.40
C TRP A 515 -8.50 -0.95 18.05
N LEU A 516 -8.32 -2.03 17.28
CA LEU A 516 -7.69 -3.27 17.75
C LEU A 516 -6.21 -3.11 18.09
N PHE A 517 -5.46 -2.33 17.33
CA PHE A 517 -4.08 -2.02 17.69
C PHE A 517 -3.98 -1.10 18.91
N SER A 518 -4.92 -0.17 19.04
CA SER A 518 -4.92 0.79 20.16
C SER A 518 -5.04 0.11 21.53
N ILE A 519 -5.72 -1.06 21.63
CA ILE A 519 -5.80 -1.80 22.90
C ILE A 519 -4.47 -2.46 23.32
N TYR A 520 -3.46 -2.44 22.46
CA TYR A 520 -2.10 -2.92 22.75
C TYR A 520 -1.08 -1.77 22.92
N ASN A 521 -1.52 -0.56 23.21
CA ASN A 521 -0.67 0.63 23.25
C ASN A 521 0.08 0.86 21.93
N ALA A 522 -0.63 0.71 20.83
CA ALA A 522 -0.05 0.83 19.50
C ALA A 522 -0.87 1.79 18.62
N TYR A 523 -0.19 2.56 17.79
CA TYR A 523 -0.81 3.42 16.78
C TYR A 523 -0.35 2.98 15.39
N ILE A 524 -1.21 3.18 14.39
CA ILE A 524 -0.87 2.86 13.01
C ILE A 524 -0.30 4.10 12.31
N ASN A 525 0.84 3.92 11.68
CA ASN A 525 1.28 4.77 10.59
C ASN A 525 0.83 4.11 9.29
N ALA A 526 -0.36 4.47 8.84
CA ALA A 526 -0.97 3.90 7.67
C ALA A 526 -0.09 4.16 6.43
N ASP A 527 0.22 3.10 5.70
CA ASP A 527 0.88 3.22 4.40
C ASP A 527 -0.15 2.90 3.32
N ALA A 528 -0.32 3.77 2.35
CA ALA A 528 -1.30 3.59 1.30
C ALA A 528 -0.90 2.43 0.37
N PRO A 529 -1.43 1.22 0.56
CA PRO A 529 -0.86 0.03 -0.07
C PRO A 529 -1.21 -0.08 -1.55
N SER A 530 -2.32 0.49 -1.99
CA SER A 530 -2.89 0.18 -3.31
C SER A 530 -2.58 1.20 -4.40
N TYR A 531 -2.22 2.44 -4.05
CA TYR A 531 -2.05 3.51 -5.05
C TYR A 531 -0.67 4.13 -5.06
N THR A 532 0.05 4.01 -3.96
CA THR A 532 1.39 4.57 -3.81
C THR A 532 2.26 3.61 -3.01
N ALA A 533 3.47 3.37 -3.49
CA ALA A 533 4.51 2.76 -2.67
C ALA A 533 5.52 3.83 -2.28
N MET A 534 6.14 3.68 -1.14
CA MET A 534 7.26 4.52 -0.73
C MET A 534 8.51 3.65 -0.62
N ALA A 535 9.39 3.81 -1.58
CA ALA A 535 10.77 3.33 -1.48
C ALA A 535 11.65 4.38 -0.80
N ASN A 536 12.87 4.02 -0.47
CA ASN A 536 13.89 4.93 0.07
C ASN A 536 13.61 5.51 1.48
N ALA A 537 12.61 4.98 2.20
CA ALA A 537 12.33 5.43 3.55
C ALA A 537 13.52 5.19 4.50
N SER A 538 14.35 4.17 4.25
CA SER A 538 15.61 3.93 4.97
C SER A 538 16.70 5.00 4.70
N ILE A 539 16.64 5.69 3.57
CA ILE A 539 17.47 6.89 3.34
C ILE A 539 16.87 8.07 4.09
N TYR A 540 15.57 8.30 3.93
CA TYR A 540 14.88 9.47 4.48
C TYR A 540 14.85 9.47 6.01
N MET A 541 14.88 8.32 6.68
CA MET A 541 15.00 8.26 8.14
C MET A 541 16.29 8.85 8.68
N ASN A 542 17.33 8.94 7.84
CA ASN A 542 18.60 9.58 8.16
C ASN A 542 18.59 11.10 7.87
N TYR A 543 17.47 11.67 7.44
CA TYR A 543 17.31 13.09 7.19
C TYR A 543 17.40 13.90 8.50
N SER A 544 18.32 14.87 8.55
CA SER A 544 18.53 15.70 9.74
C SER A 544 17.45 16.77 9.84
N MET A 545 16.34 16.44 10.46
CA MET A 545 15.26 17.38 10.74
C MET A 545 15.66 18.43 11.77
N LYS A 546 15.09 19.62 11.71
CA LYS A 546 15.27 20.68 12.72
C LYS A 546 14.76 20.23 14.10
N ALA A 547 15.40 20.74 15.15
CA ALA A 547 14.96 20.50 16.52
C ALA A 547 13.58 21.11 16.80
N SER A 548 13.25 22.23 16.12
CA SER A 548 11.95 22.89 16.16
C SER A 548 11.66 23.59 14.85
N TYR A 549 10.38 23.70 14.54
CA TYR A 549 9.83 24.41 13.39
C TYR A 549 9.02 25.62 13.84
N THR A 550 8.72 26.50 12.91
CA THR A 550 7.82 27.66 13.15
C THR A 550 6.95 27.83 11.90
N GLN A 551 5.66 27.91 12.10
CA GLN A 551 4.70 28.16 11.02
C GLN A 551 4.76 29.62 10.59
N LYS A 552 4.87 29.90 9.29
CA LYS A 552 5.11 31.24 8.75
C LYS A 552 4.03 32.26 9.11
N GLY A 553 2.76 31.94 8.91
CA GLY A 553 1.60 32.80 9.17
C GLY A 553 1.16 32.85 10.64
N SER A 554 1.56 31.89 11.47
CA SER A 554 0.99 31.70 12.82
C SER A 554 1.20 32.87 13.75
N LYS A 555 2.38 33.49 13.75
CA LYS A 555 2.71 34.58 14.64
C LYS A 555 1.85 35.83 14.36
N THR A 556 1.77 36.23 13.12
CA THR A 556 1.01 37.43 12.70
C THR A 556 -0.46 37.28 13.06
N VAL A 557 -1.02 36.09 12.83
CA VAL A 557 -2.44 35.80 13.12
C VAL A 557 -2.70 35.75 14.62
N LYS A 558 -1.84 35.10 15.41
CA LYS A 558 -1.93 35.05 16.89
C LYS A 558 -1.93 36.45 17.51
N GLU A 559 -1.20 37.41 16.93
CA GLU A 559 -1.12 38.80 17.38
C GLU A 559 -2.30 39.66 16.92
N SER A 560 -3.06 39.23 15.91
CA SER A 560 -4.13 40.04 15.26
C SER A 560 -5.50 39.37 15.29
N LEU A 561 -5.78 38.50 16.22
CA LEU A 561 -7.06 37.81 16.33
C LEU A 561 -8.22 38.82 16.44
N PRO A 562 -9.32 38.63 15.68
CA PRO A 562 -10.51 39.46 15.79
C PRO A 562 -11.08 39.43 17.21
N ALA A 563 -11.57 40.58 17.70
CA ALA A 563 -12.09 40.73 19.06
C ALA A 563 -13.46 40.05 19.28
N ALA A 564 -14.20 39.73 18.22
CA ALA A 564 -15.50 39.06 18.27
C ALA A 564 -15.87 38.41 16.94
N THR A 565 -16.80 37.45 16.99
CA THR A 565 -17.43 36.90 15.80
C THR A 565 -18.28 37.93 15.07
N GLU A 566 -18.32 37.82 13.74
CA GLU A 566 -19.31 38.55 12.95
C GLU A 566 -20.67 37.87 13.08
N GLN A 567 -21.72 38.62 13.38
CA GLN A 567 -23.04 38.09 13.64
C GLN A 567 -23.56 37.28 12.44
N GLY A 568 -23.96 36.04 12.69
CA GLY A 568 -24.52 35.16 11.69
C GLY A 568 -23.51 34.60 10.66
N ALA A 569 -22.21 34.77 10.90
CA ALA A 569 -21.19 34.22 10.04
C ALA A 569 -21.06 32.69 10.19
N ASN A 570 -20.79 32.01 9.07
CA ASN A 570 -20.47 30.59 9.02
C ASN A 570 -18.95 30.42 8.81
N TYR A 571 -18.23 30.20 9.89
CA TYR A 571 -16.79 30.04 9.85
C TYR A 571 -16.42 28.63 9.42
N LEU A 572 -15.58 28.53 8.40
CA LEU A 572 -15.07 27.26 7.85
C LEU A 572 -13.57 27.21 7.99
N LEU A 573 -13.08 26.06 8.48
CA LEU A 573 -11.69 25.67 8.47
C LEU A 573 -11.50 24.65 7.36
N PHE A 574 -10.61 24.93 6.40
CA PHE A 574 -10.33 24.02 5.28
C PHE A 574 -9.14 23.12 5.62
N TYR A 575 -9.47 21.88 5.90
CA TYR A 575 -8.53 20.83 6.30
C TYR A 575 -8.12 20.00 5.07
N MET A 576 -6.82 20.04 4.72
CA MET A 576 -6.20 19.28 3.64
C MET A 576 -5.66 17.98 4.23
N GLY A 577 -6.40 16.89 4.09
CA GLY A 577 -6.19 15.67 4.85
C GLY A 577 -5.77 14.45 4.05
N ASP A 578 -5.69 13.34 4.78
CA ASP A 578 -5.30 12.01 4.35
C ASP A 578 -3.77 11.83 4.19
N PHE A 579 -3.01 12.54 4.99
CA PHE A 579 -1.55 12.40 5.09
C PHE A 579 -1.16 11.71 6.40
N ASP A 580 -1.92 10.70 6.78
CA ASP A 580 -1.65 9.72 7.82
C ASP A 580 -0.69 8.62 7.36
N ALA A 581 -0.52 8.48 6.03
CA ALA A 581 0.42 7.57 5.38
C ALA A 581 1.64 8.32 4.85
N SER A 582 2.84 7.82 5.14
CA SER A 582 4.09 8.40 4.61
C SER A 582 4.15 8.33 3.09
N ALA A 583 3.61 7.27 2.47
CA ALA A 583 3.54 7.12 1.02
C ALA A 583 2.69 8.23 0.38
N TRP A 584 1.54 8.58 0.95
CA TRP A 584 0.74 9.72 0.49
C TRP A 584 1.46 11.04 0.63
N LEU A 585 2.07 11.30 1.79
CA LEU A 585 2.84 12.51 2.03
C LEU A 585 4.01 12.64 1.03
N ASN A 586 4.75 11.55 0.81
CA ASN A 586 5.89 11.53 -0.10
C ASN A 586 5.49 11.73 -1.58
N THR A 587 4.32 11.23 -1.99
CA THR A 587 3.89 11.20 -3.39
C THR A 587 2.98 12.37 -3.74
N ALA A 588 1.89 12.56 -3.00
CA ALA A 588 0.86 13.55 -3.33
C ALA A 588 1.34 14.99 -3.14
N MET A 589 2.23 15.24 -2.17
CA MET A 589 2.76 16.59 -1.93
C MET A 589 3.53 17.17 -3.10
N ILE A 590 4.16 16.35 -3.94
CA ILE A 590 4.83 16.84 -5.14
C ILE A 590 3.87 17.67 -6.02
N LYS A 591 2.65 17.17 -6.22
CA LYS A 591 1.64 17.82 -7.06
C LYS A 591 0.87 18.88 -6.27
N LEU A 592 0.31 18.52 -5.11
CA LEU A 592 -0.59 19.39 -4.36
C LEU A 592 0.12 20.64 -3.83
N TRP A 593 1.37 20.48 -3.43
CA TRP A 593 2.18 21.62 -2.94
C TRP A 593 2.57 22.61 -4.03
N ASN A 594 2.67 22.16 -5.28
CA ASN A 594 2.98 23.01 -6.44
C ASN A 594 1.73 23.54 -7.18
N ASP A 595 0.54 23.30 -6.64
CA ASP A 595 -0.71 23.79 -7.24
C ASP A 595 -0.71 25.35 -7.30
N PRO A 596 -1.10 25.96 -8.45
CA PRO A 596 -1.05 27.41 -8.64
C PRO A 596 -2.03 28.19 -7.74
N LYS A 597 -2.99 27.55 -7.11
CA LYS A 597 -3.95 28.16 -6.17
C LYS A 597 -3.56 27.98 -4.70
N ARG A 598 -2.49 27.26 -4.42
CA ARG A 598 -1.93 27.23 -3.06
C ARG A 598 -1.49 28.61 -2.63
N GLY A 599 -1.85 28.99 -1.41
CA GLY A 599 -1.51 30.30 -0.84
C GLY A 599 -2.52 31.42 -1.14
N GLU A 600 -3.52 31.19 -1.99
CA GLU A 600 -4.58 32.20 -2.28
C GLU A 600 -5.59 32.33 -1.12
N ILE A 601 -5.84 31.25 -0.38
CA ILE A 601 -6.73 31.17 0.77
C ILE A 601 -6.09 30.38 1.90
N PRO A 602 -6.54 30.54 3.16
CA PRO A 602 -6.04 29.74 4.27
C PRO A 602 -6.34 28.26 4.07
N LEU A 603 -5.31 27.40 4.08
CA LEU A 603 -5.39 25.95 4.02
C LEU A 603 -4.66 25.34 5.21
N CYS A 604 -5.27 24.35 5.86
CA CYS A 604 -4.67 23.62 6.98
C CYS A 604 -4.16 22.26 6.49
N TRP A 605 -2.89 22.18 6.17
CA TRP A 605 -2.19 20.98 5.79
C TRP A 605 -1.96 20.10 7.00
N THR A 606 -2.10 18.79 6.81
CA THR A 606 -1.98 17.84 7.91
C THR A 606 -0.96 16.77 7.63
N PHE A 607 -0.47 16.16 8.67
CA PHE A 607 0.23 14.88 8.65
C PHE A 607 0.21 14.29 10.06
N SER A 608 0.23 12.97 10.16
CA SER A 608 0.48 12.30 11.43
C SER A 608 1.92 12.61 11.84
N LEU A 609 2.10 13.21 13.02
CA LEU A 609 3.38 13.88 13.32
C LEU A 609 4.58 12.93 13.38
N ASP A 610 4.34 11.68 13.72
CA ASP A 610 5.40 10.68 13.85
C ASP A 610 5.94 10.18 12.50
N ILE A 611 5.15 10.23 11.41
CA ILE A 611 5.64 9.83 10.08
C ILE A 611 6.75 10.74 9.55
N ALA A 612 6.92 11.92 10.13
CA ALA A 612 8.08 12.78 9.85
C ALA A 612 9.44 12.08 10.10
N LYS A 613 9.48 11.01 10.89
CA LYS A 613 10.68 10.17 11.08
C LYS A 613 11.17 9.55 9.76
N ARG A 614 10.27 9.25 8.83
CA ARG A 614 10.60 8.66 7.53
C ARG A 614 10.20 9.52 6.33
N ALA A 615 9.56 10.66 6.56
CA ALA A 615 9.20 11.64 5.54
C ALA A 615 9.66 13.06 5.91
N GLY A 616 10.73 13.18 6.73
CA GLY A 616 11.23 14.46 7.24
C GLY A 616 11.65 15.44 6.15
N HIS A 617 12.14 14.96 5.02
CA HIS A 617 12.49 15.78 3.86
C HIS A 617 11.26 16.48 3.25
N VAL A 618 10.10 15.82 3.23
CA VAL A 618 8.85 16.42 2.76
C VAL A 618 8.37 17.49 3.73
N VAL A 619 8.35 17.17 5.03
CA VAL A 619 7.93 18.11 6.08
C VAL A 619 8.85 19.35 6.09
N ASP A 620 10.16 19.17 5.98
CA ASP A 620 11.10 20.32 5.93
C ASP A 620 10.90 21.18 4.68
N MET A 621 10.66 20.55 3.52
CA MET A 621 10.28 21.25 2.29
C MET A 621 8.99 22.07 2.50
N MET A 622 7.95 21.48 3.08
CA MET A 622 6.67 22.16 3.34
C MET A 622 6.87 23.39 4.25
N TYR A 623 7.52 23.22 5.40
CA TYR A 623 7.78 24.35 6.32
C TYR A 623 8.65 25.44 5.71
N SER A 624 9.67 25.07 4.91
CA SER A 624 10.60 26.04 4.32
C SER A 624 10.00 26.84 3.16
N THR A 625 9.01 26.28 2.46
CA THR A 625 8.38 26.89 1.27
C THR A 625 6.92 27.30 1.50
N ALA A 626 6.43 27.24 2.75
CA ALA A 626 5.09 27.64 3.12
C ALA A 626 4.83 29.11 2.79
N THR A 627 3.62 29.46 2.40
CA THR A 627 3.11 30.81 2.27
C THR A 627 2.52 31.31 3.60
N GLU A 628 2.04 32.55 3.68
CA GLU A 628 1.33 33.07 4.86
C GLU A 628 -0.05 32.42 5.06
N ASN A 629 -0.59 31.75 4.03
CA ASN A 629 -1.87 31.05 4.03
C ASN A 629 -1.74 29.52 4.18
N ASP A 630 -0.54 29.01 4.30
CA ASP A 630 -0.30 27.59 4.61
C ASP A 630 -0.13 27.41 6.12
N TYR A 631 -1.07 26.72 6.74
CA TYR A 631 -1.06 26.38 8.17
C TYR A 631 -0.90 24.88 8.34
N PHE A 632 -0.28 24.45 9.43
CA PHE A 632 -0.11 23.05 9.77
C PHE A 632 -0.92 22.71 11.02
N VAL A 633 -1.64 21.60 10.96
CA VAL A 633 -2.36 20.99 12.06
C VAL A 633 -2.00 19.52 12.12
N ALA A 634 -2.09 18.88 13.28
CA ALA A 634 -1.83 17.46 13.36
C ALA A 634 -2.91 16.67 12.60
N GLY A 635 -2.50 15.62 11.94
CA GLY A 635 -3.36 14.70 11.22
C GLY A 635 -4.13 13.76 12.17
N ASP A 636 -4.44 12.57 11.69
CA ASP A 636 -5.32 11.64 12.36
C ASP A 636 -4.83 11.27 13.76
N ASN A 637 -5.64 11.68 14.72
CA ASN A 637 -5.48 11.51 16.16
C ASN A 637 -4.20 12.12 16.79
N GLY A 638 -3.39 12.87 16.02
CA GLY A 638 -2.21 13.57 16.51
C GLY A 638 -0.89 12.99 16.04
N ALA A 639 -0.17 12.29 16.91
CA ALA A 639 1.14 11.71 16.60
C ALA A 639 1.05 10.60 15.53
N GLY A 640 0.00 9.80 15.60
CA GLY A 640 -0.29 8.69 14.71
C GLY A 640 -1.74 8.23 14.90
N TYR A 641 -2.20 7.33 14.04
CA TYR A 641 -3.58 6.87 14.02
C TYR A 641 -3.84 5.87 15.17
N LEU A 642 -4.16 6.41 16.34
CA LEU A 642 -4.58 5.69 17.55
C LEU A 642 -6.00 6.08 17.90
N ASN A 643 -6.88 5.11 18.18
CA ASN A 643 -8.23 5.40 18.66
C ASN A 643 -8.21 5.72 20.16
N PRO A 644 -8.37 6.99 20.55
CA PRO A 644 -8.23 7.39 21.96
C PRO A 644 -9.28 6.79 22.89
N MET A 645 -10.47 6.46 22.36
CA MET A 645 -11.52 5.82 23.14
C MET A 645 -11.22 4.36 23.47
N ALA A 646 -10.63 3.62 22.52
CA ALA A 646 -10.14 2.25 22.73
C ALA A 646 -9.00 2.25 23.73
N TYR A 647 -8.05 3.14 23.54
CA TYR A 647 -6.88 3.30 24.38
C TYR A 647 -7.25 3.62 25.84
N ALA A 648 -8.20 4.53 26.05
CA ALA A 648 -8.63 4.92 27.40
C ALA A 648 -9.40 3.83 28.15
N ASN A 649 -10.20 3.00 27.44
CA ASN A 649 -11.23 2.18 28.08
C ASN A 649 -11.06 0.67 27.89
N SER A 650 -10.17 0.24 27.01
CA SER A 650 -10.15 -1.14 26.52
C SER A 650 -8.75 -1.73 26.38
N LEU A 651 -7.73 -1.16 27.04
CA LEU A 651 -6.39 -1.76 27.01
C LEU A 651 -6.46 -3.23 27.42
N HIS A 652 -5.75 -4.05 26.69
CA HIS A 652 -5.70 -5.48 26.93
C HIS A 652 -5.07 -5.74 28.31
N GLU A 653 -5.52 -6.80 29.00
CA GLU A 653 -4.98 -7.16 30.30
C GLU A 653 -3.45 -7.35 30.23
N GLY A 654 -2.73 -6.64 31.10
CA GLY A 654 -1.26 -6.64 31.15
C GLY A 654 -0.56 -5.67 30.20
N VAL A 655 -1.31 -4.96 29.33
CA VAL A 655 -0.74 -3.92 28.48
C VAL A 655 -0.61 -2.61 29.26
N TYR A 656 0.57 -2.02 29.20
CA TYR A 656 0.87 -0.74 29.83
C TYR A 656 0.63 0.41 28.86
N GLY A 657 0.03 1.47 29.35
CA GLY A 657 -0.26 2.68 28.60
C GLY A 657 -1.37 3.47 29.28
N ASP A 658 -1.32 4.77 29.19
CA ASP A 658 -2.34 5.66 29.69
C ASP A 658 -2.44 6.96 28.89
N LEU A 659 -3.51 7.71 29.10
CA LEU A 659 -3.74 8.98 28.40
C LEU A 659 -2.71 10.05 28.75
N ASP A 660 -2.03 9.95 29.88
CA ASP A 660 -0.98 10.89 30.25
C ASP A 660 0.29 10.64 29.44
N SER A 661 0.66 9.40 29.25
CA SER A 661 1.77 8.99 28.36
C SER A 661 1.49 9.39 26.92
N TRP A 662 0.27 9.13 26.41
CA TRP A 662 -0.14 9.58 25.06
C TRP A 662 -0.09 11.11 24.93
N ALA A 663 -0.58 11.84 25.93
CA ALA A 663 -0.51 13.30 25.94
C ALA A 663 0.93 13.81 25.97
N ALA A 664 1.81 13.23 26.74
CA ALA A 664 3.22 13.60 26.80
C ALA A 664 3.94 13.34 25.46
N TYR A 665 3.66 12.18 24.83
CA TYR A 665 4.21 11.84 23.51
C TYR A 665 3.77 12.84 22.44
N ASN A 666 2.47 13.15 22.37
CA ASN A 666 1.95 14.16 21.47
C ASN A 666 2.54 15.55 21.72
N LYS A 667 2.58 15.98 22.98
CA LYS A 667 3.08 17.31 23.36
C LYS A 667 4.46 17.60 22.80
N ALA A 668 5.37 16.66 22.91
CA ALA A 668 6.73 16.80 22.38
C ALA A 668 6.76 17.04 20.86
N LEU A 669 5.87 16.35 20.11
CA LEU A 669 5.75 16.51 18.66
C LEU A 669 5.06 17.83 18.28
N TYR A 670 3.98 18.21 18.98
CA TYR A 670 3.28 19.49 18.76
C TYR A 670 4.20 20.68 19.01
N GLU A 671 4.99 20.65 20.07
CA GLU A 671 5.98 21.69 20.37
C GLU A 671 7.07 21.74 19.28
N ARG A 672 7.56 20.57 18.81
CA ARG A 672 8.56 20.50 17.75
C ARG A 672 8.08 21.14 16.45
N PHE A 673 6.83 20.88 16.06
CA PHE A 673 6.26 21.32 14.79
C PHE A 673 5.46 22.62 14.88
N ASP A 674 5.48 23.37 16.01
CA ASP A 674 4.67 24.59 16.24
C ASP A 674 3.20 24.36 15.92
N ILE A 675 2.63 23.26 16.38
CA ILE A 675 1.23 22.87 16.14
C ILE A 675 0.42 23.10 17.41
N ASP A 676 -0.72 23.79 17.25
CA ASP A 676 -1.66 24.10 18.35
C ASP A 676 -2.99 23.33 18.24
N TYR A 677 -3.26 22.64 17.11
CA TYR A 677 -4.57 22.06 16.80
C TYR A 677 -4.46 20.66 16.22
N THR A 678 -5.42 19.77 16.62
CA THR A 678 -5.63 18.47 16.00
C THR A 678 -6.70 18.61 14.93
N GLY A 679 -6.34 18.39 13.69
CA GLY A 679 -7.23 18.60 12.54
C GLY A 679 -8.35 17.56 12.44
N PHE A 680 -8.10 16.32 12.90
CA PHE A 680 -9.11 15.28 12.88
C PHE A 680 -8.82 14.18 13.93
N VAL A 681 -9.83 13.88 14.76
CA VAL A 681 -9.79 12.77 15.72
C VAL A 681 -10.87 11.76 15.35
N VAL A 682 -10.44 10.57 14.97
CA VAL A 682 -11.31 9.47 14.54
C VAL A 682 -11.69 8.63 15.73
N THR A 683 -13.00 8.46 15.96
CA THR A 683 -13.54 7.62 17.04
C THR A 683 -14.79 6.85 16.57
N ARG A 684 -15.16 5.78 17.26
CA ARG A 684 -16.40 5.00 16.97
C ARG A 684 -17.67 5.68 17.48
N SER A 685 -17.55 6.63 18.41
CA SER A 685 -18.66 7.29 19.11
C SER A 685 -18.25 8.69 19.53
N SER A 686 -19.18 9.46 20.08
CA SER A 686 -18.86 10.77 20.65
C SER A 686 -17.71 10.69 21.64
N VAL A 687 -16.80 11.63 21.52
CA VAL A 687 -15.60 11.74 22.38
C VAL A 687 -16.03 11.93 23.83
N SER A 688 -15.40 11.22 24.77
CA SER A 688 -15.64 11.39 26.21
C SER A 688 -14.95 12.66 26.75
N LYS A 689 -15.37 13.11 27.92
CA LYS A 689 -14.75 14.24 28.63
C LYS A 689 -13.26 13.96 28.91
N GLU A 690 -12.93 12.77 29.31
CA GLU A 690 -11.57 12.30 29.61
C GLU A 690 -10.64 12.45 28.39
N ILE A 691 -11.10 12.11 27.19
CA ILE A 691 -10.34 12.29 25.96
C ILE A 691 -10.12 13.78 25.66
N VAL A 692 -11.17 14.60 25.83
CA VAL A 692 -11.03 16.06 25.64
C VAL A 692 -10.03 16.64 26.63
N GLU A 693 -10.05 16.21 27.91
CA GLU A 693 -9.08 16.59 28.93
C GLU A 693 -7.64 16.13 28.59
N CYS A 694 -7.48 14.95 28.00
CA CYS A 694 -6.20 14.46 27.50
C CYS A 694 -5.66 15.41 26.40
N TYR A 695 -6.45 15.69 25.37
CA TYR A 695 -6.06 16.57 24.28
C TYR A 695 -5.81 18.01 24.73
N ALA A 696 -6.52 18.51 25.73
CA ALA A 696 -6.28 19.83 26.31
C ALA A 696 -4.88 20.02 26.92
N LYS A 697 -4.14 18.94 27.17
CA LYS A 697 -2.77 19.00 27.68
C LYS A 697 -1.74 19.40 26.62
N PHE A 698 -2.08 19.25 25.32
CA PHE A 698 -1.16 19.53 24.22
C PHE A 698 -1.75 20.31 23.06
N CYS A 699 -3.08 20.44 22.92
CA CYS A 699 -3.69 21.25 21.88
C CYS A 699 -4.81 22.16 22.39
N LYS A 700 -5.15 23.20 21.61
CA LYS A 700 -6.14 24.22 21.95
C LYS A 700 -7.49 23.99 21.26
N GLY A 701 -7.53 23.08 20.30
CA GLY A 701 -8.74 22.73 19.59
C GLY A 701 -8.58 21.46 18.77
N MET A 702 -9.67 20.71 18.66
CA MET A 702 -9.72 19.47 17.91
C MET A 702 -11.01 19.35 17.11
N ALA A 703 -10.88 18.81 15.91
CA ALA A 703 -12.02 18.42 15.10
C ALA A 703 -12.24 16.92 15.17
N THR A 704 -13.49 16.45 15.13
CA THR A 704 -13.84 15.04 15.26
C THR A 704 -14.99 14.65 14.33
N ASN A 705 -15.09 13.37 13.98
CA ASN A 705 -16.26 12.82 13.28
C ASN A 705 -17.51 12.74 14.21
N PHE A 706 -17.31 12.51 15.50
CA PHE A 706 -18.36 12.47 16.53
C PHE A 706 -18.04 13.49 17.63
N PRO A 707 -18.59 14.73 17.55
CA PRO A 707 -18.20 15.83 18.42
C PRO A 707 -18.54 15.54 19.89
N TYR A 708 -17.76 16.15 20.75
CA TYR A 708 -18.05 16.18 22.19
C TYR A 708 -19.25 17.09 22.47
N ASN A 709 -20.23 16.54 23.17
CA ASN A 709 -21.48 17.23 23.52
C ASN A 709 -21.65 17.46 25.04
N GLY A 710 -20.56 17.30 25.80
CA GLY A 710 -20.56 17.49 27.26
C GLY A 710 -20.28 18.92 27.71
N GLU A 711 -20.02 19.06 29.01
CA GLU A 711 -19.59 20.35 29.59
C GLU A 711 -18.24 20.80 29.01
N ALA A 712 -18.10 22.11 28.77
CA ALA A 712 -16.86 22.67 28.24
C ALA A 712 -15.65 22.28 29.12
N VAL A 713 -14.57 21.88 28.46
CA VAL A 713 -13.28 21.63 29.10
C VAL A 713 -12.41 22.86 28.86
N ASP A 714 -11.87 23.42 29.94
CA ASP A 714 -11.06 24.65 29.86
C ASP A 714 -9.85 24.48 28.93
N GLY A 715 -9.70 25.47 28.05
CA GLY A 715 -8.53 25.61 27.18
C GLY A 715 -8.59 24.87 25.85
N ILE A 716 -9.61 24.06 25.57
CA ILE A 716 -9.78 23.37 24.30
C ILE A 716 -11.16 23.58 23.69
N GLN A 717 -11.21 23.74 22.37
CA GLN A 717 -12.45 23.82 21.61
C GLN A 717 -12.63 22.54 20.78
N THR A 718 -13.86 22.03 20.68
CA THR A 718 -14.19 20.85 19.88
C THR A 718 -15.18 21.18 18.78
N VAL A 719 -14.98 20.67 17.58
CA VAL A 719 -15.83 20.94 16.41
C VAL A 719 -16.07 19.68 15.59
N SER A 720 -17.20 19.64 14.87
CA SER A 720 -17.48 18.55 13.92
C SER A 720 -16.72 18.72 12.63
N SER A 721 -16.24 17.61 12.08
CA SER A 721 -15.71 17.52 10.71
C SER A 721 -16.80 17.09 9.72
N ILE A 722 -16.67 17.55 8.50
CA ILE A 722 -17.53 17.22 7.36
C ILE A 722 -16.65 16.98 6.16
N ASP A 723 -16.86 15.86 5.46
CA ASP A 723 -16.14 15.56 4.24
C ASP A 723 -16.76 16.28 3.04
N TYR A 724 -15.92 16.93 2.23
CA TYR A 724 -16.34 17.53 0.98
C TYR A 724 -16.39 16.47 -0.14
N ASN A 725 -17.58 16.21 -0.65
CA ASN A 725 -17.82 15.19 -1.69
C ASN A 725 -17.62 15.67 -3.13
N GLY A 726 -17.04 16.86 -3.34
CA GLY A 726 -16.82 17.42 -4.68
C GLY A 726 -17.99 18.20 -5.28
N ASN A 727 -19.11 18.34 -4.58
CA ASN A 727 -20.28 19.11 -5.03
C ASN A 727 -20.68 20.19 -4.05
N ALA A 728 -20.49 21.48 -4.44
CA ALA A 728 -20.77 22.63 -3.60
C ALA A 728 -22.25 22.78 -3.24
N ASP A 729 -23.16 22.48 -4.17
CA ASP A 729 -24.61 22.62 -3.93
C ASP A 729 -25.09 21.59 -2.92
N SER A 730 -24.61 20.35 -3.07
CA SER A 730 -24.85 19.28 -2.09
C SER A 730 -24.23 19.59 -0.73
N PHE A 731 -23.02 20.14 -0.73
CA PHE A 731 -22.34 20.59 0.48
C PHE A 731 -23.17 21.61 1.24
N VAL A 732 -23.60 22.71 0.59
CA VAL A 732 -24.42 23.75 1.21
C VAL A 732 -25.77 23.20 1.68
N LYS A 733 -26.42 22.34 0.90
CA LYS A 733 -27.69 21.71 1.25
C LYS A 733 -27.56 20.80 2.49
N ASN A 734 -26.52 20.00 2.54
CA ASN A 734 -26.32 19.02 3.64
C ASN A 734 -25.76 19.66 4.91
N PHE A 735 -25.19 20.85 4.78
CA PHE A 735 -24.54 21.57 5.88
C PHE A 735 -25.52 22.01 6.97
N SER A 736 -26.84 21.95 6.74
CA SER A 736 -27.86 22.51 7.64
C SER A 736 -27.58 23.98 8.01
N VAL A 737 -26.89 24.69 7.14
CA VAL A 737 -26.53 26.08 7.35
C VAL A 737 -27.79 26.92 7.28
N LYS A 738 -28.12 27.55 8.37
CA LYS A 738 -29.14 28.59 8.35
C LYS A 738 -28.57 29.81 7.63
N LYS A 739 -29.32 30.41 6.71
CA LYS A 739 -29.06 31.78 6.27
C LYS A 739 -28.86 32.63 7.51
N ALA A 740 -27.84 33.52 7.51
CA ALA A 740 -27.39 34.33 8.60
C ALA A 740 -28.35 34.37 9.82
N GLY A 741 -28.06 33.55 10.82
CA GLY A 741 -28.79 33.52 12.10
C GLY A 741 -28.19 34.46 13.13
N ASP A 742 -28.71 34.43 14.36
CA ASP A 742 -28.20 35.30 15.44
C ASP A 742 -26.83 34.86 15.99
N GLN A 743 -26.47 33.55 15.86
CA GLN A 743 -25.19 33.04 16.29
C GLN A 743 -24.34 32.55 15.11
N SER A 744 -23.02 32.75 15.22
CA SER A 744 -22.06 32.22 14.26
C SER A 744 -21.90 30.70 14.43
N THR A 745 -21.61 30.02 13.32
CA THR A 745 -21.34 28.58 13.30
C THR A 745 -19.90 28.32 12.94
N PHE A 746 -19.39 27.15 13.33
CA PHE A 746 -18.03 26.70 13.07
C PHE A 746 -18.05 25.27 12.52
N ARG A 747 -17.30 25.02 11.44
CA ARG A 747 -17.18 23.69 10.83
C ARG A 747 -15.80 23.46 10.26
N ASN A 748 -15.26 22.30 10.53
CA ASN A 748 -14.07 21.79 9.87
C ASN A 748 -14.48 21.02 8.61
N VAL A 749 -13.97 21.43 7.46
CA VAL A 749 -14.28 20.83 6.15
C VAL A 749 -13.06 20.06 5.68
N ARG A 750 -13.18 18.73 5.55
CA ARG A 750 -12.09 17.86 5.12
C ARG A 750 -12.09 17.71 3.60
N PHE A 751 -10.92 17.89 3.03
CA PHE A 751 -10.59 17.63 1.63
C PHE A 751 -9.57 16.51 1.57
N ILE A 752 -10.02 15.31 1.19
CA ILE A 752 -9.18 14.12 1.10
C ILE A 752 -8.47 14.19 -0.26
N LEU A 753 -7.14 14.34 -0.25
CA LEU A 753 -6.25 14.36 -1.42
C LEU A 753 -6.75 15.26 -2.57
N ARG A 754 -7.35 16.42 -2.25
CA ARG A 754 -7.85 17.38 -3.23
C ARG A 754 -6.80 18.43 -3.58
N ASP A 755 -6.76 18.79 -4.87
CA ASP A 755 -5.91 19.89 -5.34
C ASP A 755 -6.38 21.23 -4.75
N PRO A 756 -5.49 22.13 -4.31
CA PRO A 756 -5.85 23.49 -3.90
C PRO A 756 -6.70 24.25 -4.91
N SER A 757 -6.52 24.03 -6.21
CA SER A 757 -7.37 24.58 -7.27
C SER A 757 -8.84 24.17 -7.11
N ASN A 758 -9.13 22.89 -6.83
CA ASN A 758 -10.50 22.42 -6.58
C ASN A 758 -11.09 23.01 -5.29
N VAL A 759 -10.26 23.19 -4.27
CA VAL A 759 -10.67 23.81 -3.00
C VAL A 759 -10.96 25.29 -3.20
N TYR A 760 -10.18 25.98 -4.04
CA TYR A 760 -10.39 27.39 -4.40
C TYR A 760 -11.67 27.57 -5.22
N GLU A 761 -12.05 26.63 -6.09
CA GLU A 761 -13.34 26.66 -6.80
C GLU A 761 -14.52 26.59 -5.81
N LEU A 762 -14.45 25.76 -4.79
CA LEU A 762 -15.46 25.76 -3.72
C LEU A 762 -15.50 27.10 -2.99
N TYR A 763 -14.33 27.65 -2.62
CA TYR A 763 -14.24 28.97 -2.00
C TYR A 763 -14.95 30.03 -2.81
N GLN A 764 -14.67 30.16 -4.11
CA GLN A 764 -15.32 31.13 -5.00
C GLN A 764 -16.84 30.91 -5.01
N LYS A 765 -17.28 29.67 -5.16
CA LYS A 765 -18.72 29.40 -5.20
C LYS A 765 -19.43 29.71 -3.89
N LEU A 766 -18.83 29.43 -2.74
CA LEU A 766 -19.37 29.80 -1.43
C LEU A 766 -19.46 31.33 -1.22
N THR A 767 -18.49 32.08 -1.71
CA THR A 767 -18.42 33.53 -1.53
C THR A 767 -19.23 34.33 -2.56
N GLU A 768 -19.43 33.79 -3.76
CA GLU A 768 -20.12 34.43 -4.87
C GLU A 768 -21.60 34.00 -5.00
N ASP A 769 -21.84 32.68 -5.09
CA ASP A 769 -23.18 32.12 -5.31
C ASP A 769 -23.99 32.02 -4.03
N TYR A 770 -23.32 31.78 -2.88
CA TYR A 770 -23.92 31.55 -1.57
C TYR A 770 -23.63 32.70 -0.58
N LYS A 771 -23.39 33.91 -1.08
CA LYS A 771 -23.07 35.10 -0.25
C LYS A 771 -24.09 35.38 0.87
N ASP A 772 -25.37 34.99 0.69
CA ASP A 772 -26.43 35.18 1.70
C ASP A 772 -26.22 34.31 2.95
N TYR A 773 -25.30 33.34 2.88
CA TYR A 773 -24.91 32.47 3.99
C TYR A 773 -23.74 33.02 4.80
N ASN A 774 -23.12 34.11 4.38
CA ASN A 774 -21.99 34.76 5.04
C ASN A 774 -20.88 33.76 5.45
N PHE A 775 -20.40 32.97 4.50
CA PHE A 775 -19.27 32.05 4.73
C PHE A 775 -17.96 32.82 4.91
N LYS A 776 -17.18 32.42 5.92
CA LYS A 776 -15.85 32.96 6.22
C LYS A 776 -14.84 31.79 6.29
N ILE A 777 -14.00 31.67 5.29
CA ILE A 777 -12.90 30.71 5.31
C ILE A 777 -11.75 31.40 6.05
N VAL A 778 -11.31 30.79 7.15
CA VAL A 778 -10.31 31.34 8.05
C VAL A 778 -9.24 30.34 8.45
N ASP A 779 -8.11 30.87 8.91
CA ASP A 779 -7.02 30.08 9.46
C ASP A 779 -7.40 29.42 10.81
N PRO A 780 -6.64 28.41 11.29
CA PRO A 780 -7.00 27.66 12.49
C PRO A 780 -6.97 28.52 13.77
N TYR A 781 -6.11 29.52 13.85
CA TYR A 781 -6.00 30.40 15.03
C TYR A 781 -7.22 31.31 15.15
N THR A 782 -7.60 31.94 14.03
CA THR A 782 -8.84 32.76 13.94
C THR A 782 -10.06 31.88 14.23
N PHE A 783 -10.13 30.70 13.64
CA PHE A 783 -11.25 29.77 13.79
C PHE A 783 -11.49 29.39 15.26
N TYR A 784 -10.50 28.80 15.89
CA TYR A 784 -10.63 28.35 17.28
C TYR A 784 -10.61 29.50 18.29
N GLY A 785 -9.93 30.61 18.00
CA GLY A 785 -9.93 31.79 18.81
C GLY A 785 -11.31 32.47 18.91
N LEU A 786 -12.00 32.64 17.77
CA LEU A 786 -13.37 33.16 17.72
C LEU A 786 -14.38 32.19 18.35
N MET A 787 -14.18 30.89 18.16
CA MET A 787 -15.02 29.87 18.80
C MET A 787 -14.90 29.92 20.32
N ALA A 788 -13.68 30.05 20.85
CA ALA A 788 -13.44 30.21 22.28
C ALA A 788 -14.08 31.47 22.86
N GLN A 789 -14.00 32.57 22.14
CA GLN A 789 -14.67 33.83 22.54
C GLN A 789 -16.18 33.69 22.59
N GLN A 790 -16.80 33.08 21.55
CA GLN A 790 -18.25 32.85 21.52
C GLN A 790 -18.72 31.94 22.64
N ASN A 791 -17.93 30.92 23.01
CA ASN A 791 -18.22 30.00 24.09
C ASN A 791 -17.89 30.54 25.50
N GLY A 792 -17.35 31.74 25.59
CA GLY A 792 -16.94 32.34 26.87
C GLY A 792 -15.73 31.70 27.51
N SER A 793 -14.93 30.97 26.75
CA SER A 793 -13.74 30.24 27.21
C SER A 793 -12.43 31.01 26.96
N ALA A 794 -12.48 32.15 26.30
CA ALA A 794 -11.32 33.00 26.05
C ALA A 794 -10.90 33.70 27.36
N LYS A 795 -9.69 33.39 27.85
CA LYS A 795 -8.99 34.10 28.93
C LYS A 795 -7.92 35.00 28.35
#